data_65d5d04771a422361726368dc0620c06
#
_entry.id   65d5d04771a422361726368dc0620c06
#
_cell.length_a   1.000
_cell.length_b   1.000
_cell.length_c   1.000
_cell.angle_alpha   90.00
_cell.angle_beta   90.00
_cell.angle_gamma   90.00
#
_symmetry.space_group_name_H-M   'P 1'
#
loop_
_entity.id
_entity.type
_entity.pdbx_description
1 polymer ?
#
loop_
_entity_poly.entity_id
_entity_poly.type
_entity_poly.pdbx_seq_one_letter_code
_entity_poly.pdbx_strand_id
1 'polypeptide(L)'
;AFFNNGDEVSRQVPSSPEAWAAYETKNGDAVKRLIPLRKALDAAKAELPAKLPEWEKSMKERLAKAMAAKAVQTFEPLPITTAKAATAKLIKQPDGSFRAENKAPKTDRYTLEISHPSKPITALQIEMLPDDSLPGKGPGLHKNGNFVLTNVSASVQYGKTARTLVLHSAKADFEQKTFTADKALDADDQTGWAVAGATGKKHTLTLQLSEPVMLQTGETLTLQLDQNYQQLGHTVGRFRVLAASEETEDSIMPEAIRKILSEEPKRRNPVVIQPLWAWMAKVDPEAAAADLALKEAELKLPKPPLMELRVISQRVSNPRKTNVLHRGDFLQPADEVTPAALATLPPLKGTTRLDLARWLVSKNNPLTARVTVNHFWDRLFGEGLVRTVGDFGVRGEPPTHPALLDWLADEFMTQGWSRKKILKTIMMSDTYRQSSAIPSDLPPKVMEIDPKNALLWRQNRLRVAGEIVRDLHLAASGLLSAKVGGPSVFPPIPDGIEALSYAGNFKWATSKGEDRYRRGMYTFFKRTAPHPDLTTFDCPDANLTNVKRTVSNTPLQALTTLNAEAFAEAAQALAKRVLTDASLQDDSSRLTQAFRLCVSRQPTERELTAMRKLLDEARYSYQNGPAEDVKAAVGNHAVPNISSIESAAWTATTRSILNVDEFITRE
;
A
#
# COMPACT_ATOMS: atom_id res chain seq x y z
N ALA A 1 -11.35 3.54 -24.73
CA ALA A 1 -10.73 4.87 -24.56
C ALA A 1 -10.64 5.28 -23.08
N PHE A 2 -11.67 5.08 -22.22
CA PHE A 2 -11.62 5.43 -20.79
C PHE A 2 -10.44 4.83 -20.04
N PHE A 3 -10.14 3.54 -20.26
CA PHE A 3 -9.11 2.82 -19.52
C PHE A 3 -7.72 2.92 -20.13
N ASN A 4 -7.62 3.34 -21.40
CA ASN A 4 -6.32 3.59 -22.03
C ASN A 4 -5.68 4.90 -21.55
N ASN A 5 -6.47 5.86 -21.05
CA ASN A 5 -6.01 7.18 -20.64
C ASN A 5 -5.69 7.26 -19.14
N GLY A 6 -4.85 6.35 -18.65
CA GLY A 6 -4.44 6.33 -17.25
C GLY A 6 -3.01 5.89 -17.07
N ASP A 7 -2.33 6.46 -16.07
CA ASP A 7 -1.01 6.06 -15.62
C ASP A 7 -1.10 5.49 -14.19
N GLU A 8 -0.30 4.47 -13.93
CA GLU A 8 -0.17 3.96 -12.57
C GLU A 8 0.71 4.91 -11.77
N VAL A 9 0.20 5.37 -10.63
CA VAL A 9 0.91 6.26 -9.72
C VAL A 9 0.73 5.79 -8.28
N SER A 10 1.74 6.04 -7.45
CA SER A 10 1.63 5.84 -6.00
C SER A 10 0.92 7.02 -5.34
N ARG A 11 0.04 6.74 -4.38
CA ARG A 11 -0.65 7.73 -3.56
C ARG A 11 -0.60 7.32 -2.10
N GLN A 12 -0.32 8.29 -1.24
CA GLN A 12 -0.44 8.11 0.20
C GLN A 12 -1.90 8.30 0.62
N VAL A 13 -2.46 7.32 1.29
CA VAL A 13 -3.84 7.33 1.79
C VAL A 13 -3.87 6.88 3.25
N PRO A 14 -4.89 7.25 4.04
CA PRO A 14 -5.05 6.73 5.40
C PRO A 14 -5.00 5.20 5.44
N SER A 15 -4.25 4.65 6.39
CA SER A 15 -4.11 3.19 6.54
C SER A 15 -5.41 2.51 6.97
N SER A 16 -6.23 3.20 7.77
CA SER A 16 -7.63 2.86 8.04
C SER A 16 -8.40 4.11 8.47
N PRO A 17 -9.75 4.13 8.33
CA PRO A 17 -10.59 5.21 8.82
C PRO A 17 -10.43 5.44 10.33
N GLU A 18 -10.33 4.38 11.11
CA GLU A 18 -10.20 4.44 12.58
C GLU A 18 -8.85 5.03 12.99
N ALA A 19 -7.76 4.58 12.35
CA ALA A 19 -6.41 5.12 12.62
C ALA A 19 -6.33 6.59 12.24
N TRP A 20 -6.98 7.00 11.15
CA TRP A 20 -7.05 8.38 10.73
C TRP A 20 -7.86 9.25 11.70
N ALA A 21 -9.04 8.78 12.11
CA ALA A 21 -9.88 9.48 13.09
C ALA A 21 -9.17 9.65 14.44
N ALA A 22 -8.46 8.64 14.91
CA ALA A 22 -7.64 8.73 16.12
C ALA A 22 -6.50 9.75 15.99
N TYR A 23 -5.84 9.79 14.82
CA TYR A 23 -4.80 10.77 14.52
C TYR A 23 -5.38 12.19 14.50
N GLU A 24 -6.51 12.42 13.84
CA GLU A 24 -7.19 13.73 13.77
C GLU A 24 -7.66 14.17 15.16
N THR A 25 -8.23 13.28 15.96
CA THR A 25 -8.66 13.61 17.34
C THR A 25 -7.48 14.07 18.19
N LYS A 26 -6.33 13.39 18.08
CA LYS A 26 -5.13 13.72 18.86
C LYS A 26 -4.39 14.97 18.36
N ASN A 27 -4.37 15.19 17.05
CA ASN A 27 -3.52 16.18 16.41
C ASN A 27 -4.31 17.25 15.64
N GLY A 28 -5.64 17.26 15.70
CA GLY A 28 -6.52 18.05 14.84
C GLY A 28 -6.22 19.55 14.86
N ASP A 29 -5.93 20.14 16.03
CA ASP A 29 -5.60 21.56 16.11
C ASP A 29 -4.23 21.88 15.49
N ALA A 30 -3.28 20.99 15.63
CA ALA A 30 -1.97 21.15 14.97
C ALA A 30 -2.08 20.96 13.45
N VAL A 31 -2.89 20.00 12.99
CA VAL A 31 -3.19 19.80 11.57
C VAL A 31 -3.93 21.01 10.98
N LYS A 32 -4.87 21.61 11.72
CA LYS A 32 -5.55 22.85 11.28
C LYS A 32 -4.59 24.01 11.07
N ARG A 33 -3.51 24.10 11.85
CA ARG A 33 -2.47 25.13 11.69
C ARG A 33 -1.68 24.98 10.38
N LEU A 34 -1.67 23.79 9.75
CA LEU A 34 -1.07 23.61 8.42
C LEU A 34 -1.89 24.22 7.29
N ILE A 35 -3.22 24.37 7.48
CA ILE A 35 -4.11 24.87 6.42
C ILE A 35 -3.69 26.26 5.93
N PRO A 36 -3.50 27.27 6.79
CA PRO A 36 -3.06 28.59 6.36
C PRO A 36 -1.66 28.57 5.73
N LEU A 37 -0.75 27.71 6.21
CA LEU A 37 0.60 27.57 5.64
C LEU A 37 0.56 26.96 4.23
N ARG A 38 -0.26 25.93 4.01
CA ARG A 38 -0.50 25.36 2.67
C ARG A 38 -1.11 26.39 1.73
N LYS A 39 -2.11 27.14 2.21
CA LYS A 39 -2.72 28.22 1.42
C LYS A 39 -1.74 29.31 1.05
N ALA A 40 -0.82 29.67 1.96
CA ALA A 40 0.23 30.65 1.69
C ALA A 40 1.22 30.14 0.61
N LEU A 41 1.63 28.86 0.70
CA LEU A 41 2.48 28.24 -0.31
C LEU A 41 1.78 28.14 -1.69
N ASP A 42 0.51 27.74 -1.71
CA ASP A 42 -0.28 27.67 -2.95
C ASP A 42 -0.45 29.06 -3.58
N ALA A 43 -0.67 30.08 -2.77
CA ALA A 43 -0.78 31.48 -3.22
C ALA A 43 0.55 31.97 -3.82
N ALA A 44 1.68 31.74 -3.11
CA ALA A 44 3.00 32.09 -3.63
C ALA A 44 3.32 31.40 -4.95
N LYS A 45 2.98 30.09 -5.06
CA LYS A 45 3.14 29.33 -6.32
C LYS A 45 2.24 29.82 -7.44
N ALA A 46 1.05 30.29 -7.12
CA ALA A 46 0.10 30.81 -8.11
C ALA A 46 0.58 32.13 -8.77
N GLU A 47 1.45 32.87 -8.08
CA GLU A 47 2.04 34.11 -8.62
C GLU A 47 3.27 33.88 -9.51
N LEU A 48 3.90 32.71 -9.48
CA LEU A 48 5.09 32.41 -10.27
C LEU A 48 4.93 32.63 -11.78
N PRO A 49 3.78 32.30 -12.42
CA PRO A 49 3.57 32.60 -13.84
C PRO A 49 3.64 34.07 -14.17
N ALA A 50 3.17 34.95 -13.29
CA ALA A 50 3.23 36.40 -13.47
C ALA A 50 4.69 36.93 -13.31
N LYS A 51 5.45 36.33 -12.41
CA LYS A 51 6.87 36.67 -12.17
C LYS A 51 7.81 36.12 -13.27
N LEU A 52 7.39 35.10 -14.03
CA LEU A 52 8.25 34.38 -14.97
C LEU A 52 8.97 35.27 -16.01
N PRO A 53 8.29 36.24 -16.68
CA PRO A 53 8.96 37.03 -17.75
C PRO A 53 10.16 37.84 -17.23
N GLU A 54 10.00 38.49 -16.07
CA GLU A 54 11.04 39.31 -15.45
C GLU A 54 12.15 38.42 -14.87
N TRP A 55 11.77 37.35 -14.20
CA TRP A 55 12.70 36.35 -13.68
C TRP A 55 13.54 35.70 -14.81
N GLU A 56 12.92 35.29 -15.91
CA GLU A 56 13.60 34.70 -17.06
C GLU A 56 14.60 35.69 -17.70
N LYS A 57 14.24 36.96 -17.80
CA LYS A 57 15.13 38.01 -18.30
C LYS A 57 16.35 38.12 -17.39
N SER A 58 16.18 38.27 -16.10
CA SER A 58 17.23 38.35 -15.10
C SER A 58 18.19 37.12 -15.15
N MET A 59 17.61 35.91 -15.25
CA MET A 59 18.38 34.67 -15.29
C MET A 59 19.20 34.57 -16.59
N LYS A 60 18.65 34.98 -17.73
CA LYS A 60 19.38 35.00 -19.02
C LYS A 60 20.54 36.00 -18.99
N GLU A 61 20.37 37.16 -18.37
CA GLU A 61 21.44 38.15 -18.18
C GLU A 61 22.56 37.61 -17.29
N ARG A 62 22.21 36.96 -16.16
CA ARG A 62 23.21 36.33 -15.25
C ARG A 62 23.97 35.21 -15.98
N LEU A 63 23.25 34.32 -16.68
CA LEU A 63 23.88 33.26 -17.48
C LEU A 63 24.82 33.79 -18.54
N ALA A 64 24.40 34.79 -19.33
CA ALA A 64 25.24 35.40 -20.36
C ALA A 64 26.52 36.00 -19.76
N LYS A 65 26.41 36.61 -18.58
CA LYS A 65 27.56 37.16 -17.84
C LYS A 65 28.54 36.08 -17.38
N ALA A 66 27.99 35.00 -16.80
CA ALA A 66 28.80 33.85 -16.36
C ALA A 66 29.51 33.15 -17.52
N MET A 67 28.79 32.94 -18.64
CA MET A 67 29.35 32.35 -19.87
C MET A 67 30.45 33.22 -20.47
N ALA A 68 30.25 34.54 -20.57
CA ALA A 68 31.24 35.48 -21.10
C ALA A 68 32.50 35.54 -20.24
N ALA A 69 32.34 35.49 -18.93
CA ALA A 69 33.43 35.51 -17.97
C ALA A 69 34.23 34.18 -17.95
N LYS A 70 33.69 33.09 -18.49
CA LYS A 70 34.21 31.72 -18.31
C LYS A 70 34.54 31.43 -16.84
N ALA A 71 33.66 31.89 -15.95
CA ALA A 71 33.90 31.90 -14.53
C ALA A 71 34.06 30.50 -13.96
N VAL A 72 35.01 30.34 -13.07
CA VAL A 72 35.20 29.15 -12.25
C VAL A 72 35.01 29.61 -10.80
N GLN A 73 34.18 28.93 -10.05
CA GLN A 73 34.01 29.26 -8.63
C GLN A 73 35.28 28.97 -7.86
N THR A 74 35.85 30.02 -7.28
CA THR A 74 36.97 29.95 -6.35
C THR A 74 36.49 30.26 -4.97
N PHE A 75 36.89 29.46 -3.99
CA PHE A 75 36.40 29.58 -2.62
C PHE A 75 37.50 30.18 -1.72
N GLU A 76 37.21 31.31 -1.14
CA GLU A 76 38.09 32.03 -0.18
C GLU A 76 37.52 31.94 1.24
N PRO A 77 38.37 31.85 2.31
CA PRO A 77 37.89 31.83 3.67
C PRO A 77 37.05 33.05 4.05
N LEU A 78 35.89 32.85 4.66
CA LEU A 78 35.07 33.97 5.15
C LEU A 78 35.62 34.60 6.45
N PRO A 79 35.53 35.91 6.63
CA PRO A 79 35.91 36.60 7.86
C PRO A 79 34.84 36.38 8.94
N ILE A 80 34.89 35.26 9.63
CA ILE A 80 33.97 34.94 10.73
C ILE A 80 34.37 35.75 11.96
N THR A 81 33.46 36.64 12.41
CA THR A 81 33.63 37.50 13.56
C THR A 81 33.22 36.82 14.86
N THR A 82 32.17 36.01 14.82
CA THR A 82 31.67 35.27 15.98
C THR A 82 31.37 33.84 15.58
N ALA A 83 31.75 32.87 16.42
CA ALA A 83 31.40 31.48 16.28
C ALA A 83 30.93 30.94 17.65
N LYS A 84 29.69 30.50 17.73
CA LYS A 84 29.08 29.95 18.95
C LYS A 84 28.49 28.58 18.67
N ALA A 85 28.59 27.69 19.65
CA ALA A 85 27.84 26.43 19.65
C ALA A 85 26.81 26.46 20.78
N ALA A 86 25.71 25.76 20.64
CA ALA A 86 24.68 25.65 21.67
C ALA A 86 25.18 24.85 22.87
N THR A 87 26.01 23.84 22.65
CA THR A 87 26.49 22.91 23.69
C THR A 87 28.01 22.81 23.74
N ALA A 88 28.70 22.64 22.60
CA ALA A 88 30.14 22.54 22.53
C ALA A 88 30.80 23.92 22.72
N LYS A 89 32.14 23.91 22.82
CA LYS A 89 32.94 25.13 22.72
C LYS A 89 33.73 25.12 21.41
N LEU A 90 33.54 26.13 20.59
CA LEU A 90 34.28 26.27 19.32
C LEU A 90 35.58 27.05 19.55
N ILE A 91 36.71 26.44 19.15
CA ILE A 91 38.04 27.05 19.23
C ILE A 91 38.55 27.34 17.81
N LYS A 92 38.81 28.61 17.52
CA LYS A 92 39.42 29.04 16.26
C LYS A 92 40.86 28.53 16.16
N GLN A 93 41.19 27.92 15.05
CA GLN A 93 42.53 27.41 14.76
C GLN A 93 43.32 28.39 13.91
N PRO A 94 44.68 28.29 13.87
CA PRO A 94 45.52 29.18 13.10
C PRO A 94 45.24 29.19 11.58
N ASP A 95 44.70 28.10 11.02
CA ASP A 95 44.31 27.98 9.63
C ASP A 95 42.92 28.53 9.30
N GLY A 96 42.29 29.20 10.30
CA GLY A 96 40.96 29.79 10.17
C GLY A 96 39.82 28.81 10.34
N SER A 97 40.10 27.53 10.60
CA SER A 97 39.05 26.52 10.93
C SER A 97 38.60 26.66 12.39
N PHE A 98 37.48 26.02 12.72
CA PHE A 98 36.98 25.90 14.09
C PHE A 98 36.98 24.44 14.50
N ARG A 99 37.46 24.15 15.69
CA ARG A 99 37.43 22.82 16.31
C ARG A 99 36.51 22.87 17.52
N ALA A 100 35.60 21.92 17.60
CA ALA A 100 34.73 21.72 18.75
C ALA A 100 35.51 21.00 19.85
N GLU A 101 35.55 21.59 21.06
CA GLU A 101 36.06 20.94 22.27
C GLU A 101 34.91 20.37 23.07
N ASN A 102 35.17 19.23 23.69
CA ASN A 102 34.37 18.43 24.64
C ASN A 102 33.94 17.08 24.05
N LYS A 103 33.44 16.18 24.94
CA LYS A 103 32.78 14.95 24.53
C LYS A 103 31.62 15.28 23.61
N ALA A 104 31.44 14.47 22.55
CA ALA A 104 30.36 14.65 21.58
C ALA A 104 29.00 14.92 22.26
N PRO A 105 28.44 16.13 22.13
CA PRO A 105 27.09 16.37 22.62
C PRO A 105 26.08 15.53 21.88
N LYS A 106 24.92 15.30 22.48
CA LYS A 106 23.85 14.52 21.83
C LYS A 106 23.42 15.18 20.51
N THR A 107 23.22 16.48 20.55
CA THR A 107 22.88 17.37 19.42
C THR A 107 23.60 18.67 19.62
N ASP A 108 23.81 19.46 18.56
CA ASP A 108 24.37 20.82 18.66
C ASP A 108 23.86 21.71 17.51
N ARG A 109 24.04 23.01 17.68
CA ARG A 109 23.86 24.04 16.64
C ARG A 109 25.03 24.98 16.69
N TYR A 110 25.72 25.14 15.55
CA TYR A 110 26.77 26.14 15.41
C TYR A 110 26.21 27.35 14.71
N THR A 111 26.41 28.52 15.29
CA THR A 111 26.00 29.83 14.75
C THR A 111 27.25 30.65 14.46
N LEU A 112 27.40 31.05 13.22
CA LEU A 112 28.55 31.83 12.73
C LEU A 112 28.05 33.18 12.22
N GLU A 113 28.69 34.26 12.68
CA GLU A 113 28.38 35.61 12.25
C GLU A 113 29.54 36.14 11.40
N ILE A 114 29.20 36.66 10.23
CA ILE A 114 30.13 37.19 9.22
C ILE A 114 29.76 38.66 8.96
N SER A 115 30.72 39.54 9.11
CA SER A 115 30.52 40.97 8.84
C SER A 115 31.50 41.43 7.76
N HIS A 116 31.03 42.30 6.86
CA HIS A 116 31.82 42.96 5.85
C HIS A 116 32.67 42.03 4.92
N PRO A 117 32.07 41.06 4.19
CA PRO A 117 32.79 40.40 3.11
C PRO A 117 33.16 41.45 2.07
N SER A 118 34.39 41.36 1.53
CA SER A 118 34.90 42.32 0.55
C SER A 118 34.29 42.14 -0.85
N LYS A 119 33.63 41.02 -1.09
CA LYS A 119 33.02 40.62 -2.38
C LYS A 119 31.59 40.09 -2.14
N PRO A 120 30.69 40.15 -3.13
CA PRO A 120 29.40 39.50 -3.02
C PRO A 120 29.55 37.98 -2.83
N ILE A 121 28.64 37.36 -2.07
CA ILE A 121 28.64 35.92 -1.83
C ILE A 121 27.63 35.30 -2.78
N THR A 122 28.06 34.37 -3.64
CA THR A 122 27.22 33.62 -4.58
C THR A 122 27.04 32.17 -4.12
N ALA A 123 28.03 31.63 -3.39
CA ALA A 123 27.99 30.29 -2.83
C ALA A 123 28.77 30.23 -1.52
N LEU A 124 28.37 29.30 -0.66
CA LEU A 124 29.07 28.93 0.55
C LEU A 124 29.66 27.53 0.41
N GLN A 125 30.86 27.32 0.94
CA GLN A 125 31.43 25.98 1.03
C GLN A 125 31.83 25.70 2.48
N ILE A 126 31.37 24.56 2.99
CA ILE A 126 31.74 24.07 4.30
C ILE A 126 32.73 22.93 4.11
N GLU A 127 33.95 23.15 4.57
CA GLU A 127 34.97 22.10 4.63
C GLU A 127 34.90 21.41 5.99
N MET A 128 34.68 20.11 5.97
CA MET A 128 34.80 19.23 7.13
C MET A 128 36.23 18.66 7.16
N LEU A 129 36.96 18.99 8.19
CA LEU A 129 38.43 18.78 8.23
C LEU A 129 38.81 17.62 9.15
N PRO A 130 39.75 16.75 8.76
CA PRO A 130 40.31 15.75 9.65
C PRO A 130 41.13 16.42 10.75
N ASP A 131 41.23 15.75 11.90
CA ASP A 131 42.05 16.18 13.01
C ASP A 131 42.45 14.97 13.84
N ASP A 132 43.77 14.78 14.11
CA ASP A 132 44.28 13.63 14.84
C ASP A 132 43.77 13.53 16.28
N SER A 133 43.28 14.64 16.86
CA SER A 133 42.68 14.68 18.18
C SER A 133 41.22 14.19 18.22
N LEU A 134 40.59 14.03 17.06
CA LEU A 134 39.19 13.60 16.94
C LEU A 134 39.07 12.07 16.83
N PRO A 135 37.94 11.49 17.29
CA PRO A 135 37.68 10.05 17.10
C PRO A 135 37.82 9.65 15.63
N GLY A 136 38.50 8.55 15.33
CA GLY A 136 38.69 8.08 13.95
C GLY A 136 39.35 9.12 13.02
N LYS A 137 40.11 10.09 13.57
CA LYS A 137 40.67 11.26 12.89
C LYS A 137 39.63 12.23 12.31
N GLY A 138 38.39 12.17 12.78
CA GLY A 138 37.30 13.07 12.37
C GLY A 138 36.78 12.86 10.97
N PRO A 139 36.05 13.85 10.40
CA PRO A 139 35.80 15.22 10.90
C PRO A 139 34.71 15.37 11.97
N GLY A 140 34.02 14.32 12.35
CA GLY A 140 32.99 14.34 13.39
C GLY A 140 33.48 13.91 14.76
N LEU A 141 32.65 14.19 15.79
CA LEU A 141 32.91 13.83 17.18
C LEU A 141 32.41 12.43 17.56
N HIS A 142 31.61 11.79 16.73
CA HIS A 142 31.14 10.42 17.01
C HIS A 142 32.33 9.44 16.99
N LYS A 143 32.23 8.36 17.79
CA LYS A 143 33.30 7.36 17.99
C LYS A 143 33.90 6.78 16.70
N ASN A 144 33.17 6.79 15.60
CA ASN A 144 33.62 6.35 14.27
C ASN A 144 34.12 7.51 13.38
N GLY A 145 34.28 8.73 13.91
CA GLY A 145 34.73 9.89 13.17
C GLY A 145 33.67 10.54 12.26
N ASN A 146 32.46 10.01 12.20
CA ASN A 146 31.38 10.54 11.38
C ASN A 146 30.60 11.67 12.07
N PHE A 147 29.87 12.46 11.26
CA PHE A 147 28.92 13.47 11.68
C PHE A 147 27.64 13.33 10.86
N VAL A 148 26.55 14.00 11.29
CA VAL A 148 25.34 14.23 10.48
C VAL A 148 24.99 15.72 10.59
N LEU A 149 25.13 16.43 9.48
CA LEU A 149 24.71 17.82 9.33
C LEU A 149 23.26 17.83 8.88
N THR A 150 22.31 18.03 9.82
CA THR A 150 20.88 17.86 9.55
C THR A 150 20.27 19.04 8.81
N ASN A 151 20.80 20.26 9.04
CA ASN A 151 20.34 21.42 8.30
C ASN A 151 21.39 22.52 8.25
N VAL A 152 21.39 23.29 7.15
CA VAL A 152 22.16 24.52 7.00
C VAL A 152 21.21 25.63 6.59
N SER A 153 21.24 26.73 7.33
CA SER A 153 20.46 27.92 7.03
C SER A 153 21.31 29.17 7.07
N ALA A 154 20.96 30.15 6.25
CA ALA A 154 21.64 31.44 6.20
C ALA A 154 20.64 32.59 6.23
N SER A 155 20.97 33.66 6.90
CA SER A 155 20.17 34.88 6.97
C SER A 155 21.02 36.12 7.08
N VAL A 156 20.54 37.26 6.55
CA VAL A 156 21.13 38.57 6.75
C VAL A 156 20.32 39.28 7.80
N GLN A 157 20.99 39.75 8.85
CA GLN A 157 20.36 40.44 9.97
C GLN A 157 20.77 41.92 9.94
N TYR A 158 19.76 42.80 10.09
CA TYR A 158 19.92 44.22 10.30
C TYR A 158 19.06 44.68 11.50
N GLY A 159 19.70 45.04 12.59
CA GLY A 159 18.99 45.35 13.83
C GLY A 159 18.12 44.19 14.34
N LYS A 160 16.79 44.38 14.40
CA LYS A 160 15.83 43.34 14.80
C LYS A 160 15.21 42.56 13.61
N THR A 161 15.53 42.95 12.38
CA THR A 161 14.95 42.34 11.17
C THR A 161 15.95 41.33 10.60
N ALA A 162 15.44 40.14 10.28
CA ALA A 162 16.22 39.10 9.61
C ALA A 162 15.60 38.76 8.26
N ARG A 163 16.41 38.64 7.20
CA ARG A 163 16.03 38.17 5.87
C ARG A 163 16.70 36.82 5.64
N THR A 164 15.91 35.79 5.52
CA THR A 164 16.40 34.43 5.18
C THR A 164 16.96 34.41 3.74
N LEU A 165 18.10 33.78 3.56
CA LEU A 165 18.69 33.56 2.24
C LEU A 165 18.26 32.17 1.72
N VAL A 166 17.90 32.13 0.46
CA VAL A 166 17.49 30.87 -0.17
C VAL A 166 18.73 30.12 -0.67
N LEU A 167 19.00 28.98 -0.05
CA LEU A 167 20.00 28.01 -0.49
C LEU A 167 19.30 26.98 -1.39
N HIS A 168 19.46 27.08 -2.70
CA HIS A 168 18.68 26.30 -3.64
C HIS A 168 19.29 24.96 -4.03
N SER A 169 20.58 24.77 -3.75
CA SER A 169 21.31 23.57 -4.16
C SER A 169 22.43 23.26 -3.17
N ALA A 170 22.61 21.99 -2.87
CA ALA A 170 23.71 21.47 -2.08
C ALA A 170 24.42 20.35 -2.87
N LYS A 171 25.76 20.39 -2.90
CA LYS A 171 26.59 19.37 -3.56
C LYS A 171 27.81 19.06 -2.69
N ALA A 172 28.07 17.78 -2.47
CA ALA A 172 29.23 17.32 -1.71
C ALA A 172 30.22 16.55 -2.58
N ASP A 173 31.49 16.49 -2.15
CA ASP A 173 32.53 15.65 -2.76
C ASP A 173 32.32 14.16 -2.45
N PHE A 174 31.69 13.86 -1.31
CA PHE A 174 31.32 12.52 -0.88
C PHE A 174 29.98 12.53 -0.14
N GLU A 175 29.18 11.49 -0.39
CA GLU A 175 27.87 11.30 0.25
C GLU A 175 27.72 9.88 0.78
N GLN A 176 27.36 9.74 2.02
CA GLN A 176 26.95 8.45 2.58
C GLN A 176 25.58 8.06 2.01
N LYS A 177 25.39 6.78 1.65
CA LYS A 177 24.08 6.28 1.20
C LYS A 177 22.96 6.71 2.15
N THR A 178 21.91 7.33 1.62
CA THR A 178 20.77 7.91 2.34
C THR A 178 21.01 9.21 3.12
N PHE A 179 22.25 9.69 3.21
CA PHE A 179 22.64 10.94 3.85
C PHE A 179 23.36 11.84 2.82
N THR A 180 22.60 12.30 1.84
CA THR A 180 23.07 13.08 0.70
C THR A 180 23.13 14.58 1.00
N ALA A 181 23.86 15.36 0.21
CA ALA A 181 24.06 16.79 0.41
C ALA A 181 22.74 17.59 0.49
N ASP A 182 21.77 17.26 -0.36
CA ASP A 182 20.45 17.90 -0.40
C ASP A 182 19.67 17.77 0.91
N LYS A 183 19.96 16.72 1.70
CA LYS A 183 19.37 16.48 3.02
C LYS A 183 19.83 17.48 4.08
N ALA A 184 20.89 18.23 3.83
CA ALA A 184 21.28 19.35 4.67
C ALA A 184 20.44 20.62 4.44
N LEU A 185 19.42 20.58 3.56
CA LEU A 185 18.53 21.70 3.25
C LEU A 185 17.02 21.34 3.40
N ASP A 186 16.68 20.18 3.94
CA ASP A 186 15.30 19.71 4.01
C ASP A 186 14.62 19.98 5.36
N ALA A 187 15.38 20.52 6.34
CA ALA A 187 14.96 20.82 7.70
C ALA A 187 14.47 19.60 8.52
N ASP A 188 14.70 18.36 8.06
CA ASP A 188 14.34 17.15 8.78
C ASP A 188 15.51 16.66 9.65
N ASP A 189 15.35 16.73 10.97
CA ASP A 189 16.35 16.27 11.94
C ASP A 189 16.66 14.75 11.85
N GLN A 190 15.88 13.97 11.10
CA GLN A 190 16.13 12.55 10.87
C GLN A 190 17.01 12.28 9.64
N THR A 191 17.26 13.29 8.84
CA THR A 191 18.09 13.25 7.64
C THR A 191 19.28 14.21 7.76
N GLY A 192 20.13 14.28 6.76
CA GLY A 192 21.26 15.18 6.74
C GLY A 192 22.37 14.70 5.80
N TRP A 193 23.46 15.47 5.73
CA TRP A 193 24.67 15.07 5.04
C TRP A 193 25.65 14.40 6.02
N ALA A 194 26.23 13.27 5.60
CA ALA A 194 27.18 12.50 6.38
C ALA A 194 28.23 11.81 5.51
N VAL A 195 29.35 11.37 6.14
CA VAL A 195 30.53 10.84 5.43
C VAL A 195 31.03 9.50 5.97
N ALA A 196 30.15 8.70 6.57
CA ALA A 196 30.52 7.34 7.02
C ALA A 196 31.07 6.50 5.86
N GLY A 197 32.20 5.83 6.09
CA GLY A 197 32.94 5.09 5.06
C GLY A 197 34.08 5.90 4.42
N ALA A 198 34.15 7.22 4.63
CA ALA A 198 35.23 8.09 4.17
C ALA A 198 35.77 9.04 5.27
N THR A 199 35.56 8.70 6.56
CA THR A 199 36.10 9.44 7.69
C THR A 199 37.64 9.55 7.67
N GLY A 200 38.21 10.51 8.39
CA GLY A 200 39.66 10.75 8.42
C GLY A 200 40.18 11.52 7.21
N LYS A 201 39.31 12.05 6.37
CA LYS A 201 39.65 12.87 5.20
C LYS A 201 38.91 14.19 5.22
N LYS A 202 39.41 15.14 4.41
CA LYS A 202 38.67 16.38 4.16
C LYS A 202 37.47 16.10 3.25
N HIS A 203 36.32 16.67 3.61
CA HIS A 203 35.12 16.67 2.79
C HIS A 203 34.57 18.09 2.62
N THR A 204 33.85 18.32 1.53
CA THR A 204 33.30 19.64 1.20
C THR A 204 31.80 19.55 0.89
N LEU A 205 31.03 20.48 1.42
CA LEU A 205 29.65 20.75 1.07
C LEU A 205 29.55 22.14 0.47
N THR A 206 29.17 22.23 -0.80
CA THR A 206 28.96 23.49 -1.51
C THR A 206 27.47 23.79 -1.61
N LEU A 207 27.09 25.01 -1.20
CA LEU A 207 25.72 25.50 -1.14
C LEU A 207 25.57 26.71 -2.03
N GLN A 208 24.64 26.68 -2.98
CA GLN A 208 24.42 27.80 -3.92
C GLN A 208 23.29 28.71 -3.42
N LEU A 209 23.52 30.02 -3.44
CA LEU A 209 22.50 31.01 -3.15
C LEU A 209 21.66 31.30 -4.41
N SER A 210 20.36 31.55 -4.22
CA SER A 210 19.47 31.95 -5.32
C SER A 210 19.85 33.29 -5.94
N GLU A 211 20.42 34.18 -5.13
CA GLU A 211 20.89 35.50 -5.54
C GLU A 211 22.24 35.86 -4.88
N PRO A 212 23.11 36.59 -5.55
CA PRO A 212 24.30 37.11 -4.94
C PRO A 212 24.01 38.05 -3.77
N VAL A 213 24.69 37.89 -2.64
CA VAL A 213 24.48 38.67 -1.43
C VAL A 213 25.69 39.58 -1.17
N MET A 214 25.47 40.90 -1.20
CA MET A 214 26.40 41.89 -0.73
C MET A 214 25.87 42.52 0.57
N LEU A 215 26.64 42.43 1.63
CA LEU A 215 26.21 43.00 2.92
C LEU A 215 26.42 44.53 2.89
N GLN A 216 25.40 45.24 3.39
CA GLN A 216 25.45 46.69 3.62
C GLN A 216 26.05 46.99 5.00
N THR A 217 26.41 48.24 5.21
CA THR A 217 26.92 48.69 6.52
C THR A 217 25.86 48.42 7.61
N GLY A 218 26.28 47.69 8.65
CA GLY A 218 25.41 47.30 9.77
C GLY A 218 24.66 45.98 9.55
N GLU A 219 24.76 45.36 8.37
CA GLU A 219 24.25 44.01 8.14
C GLU A 219 25.25 42.93 8.57
N THR A 220 24.73 41.83 9.08
CA THR A 220 25.51 40.63 9.47
C THR A 220 24.92 39.41 8.82
N LEU A 221 25.74 38.65 8.12
CA LEU A 221 25.35 37.30 7.64
C LEU A 221 25.51 36.31 8.78
N THR A 222 24.41 35.62 9.10
CA THR A 222 24.38 34.52 10.08
C THR A 222 24.23 33.22 9.35
N LEU A 223 25.16 32.29 9.56
CA LEU A 223 25.11 30.91 9.08
C LEU A 223 24.89 29.98 10.27
N GLN A 224 23.89 29.11 10.17
CA GLN A 224 23.58 28.11 11.20
C GLN A 224 23.82 26.70 10.63
N LEU A 225 24.46 25.86 11.43
CA LEU A 225 24.75 24.45 11.13
C LEU A 225 24.06 23.60 12.21
N ASP A 226 22.95 22.97 11.86
CA ASP A 226 22.18 22.14 12.78
C ASP A 226 22.64 20.68 12.73
N GLN A 227 22.76 20.05 13.89
CA GLN A 227 23.27 18.71 14.10
C GLN A 227 22.35 17.99 15.10
N ASN A 228 21.06 17.88 14.73
CA ASN A 228 19.97 17.43 15.61
C ASN A 228 19.64 15.95 15.42
N TYR A 229 20.51 15.18 14.75
CA TYR A 229 20.25 13.77 14.43
C TYR A 229 20.03 12.94 15.70
N GLN A 230 18.92 12.20 15.75
CA GLN A 230 18.48 11.48 16.95
C GLN A 230 19.39 10.31 17.37
N GLN A 231 20.17 9.73 16.45
CA GLN A 231 21.24 8.82 16.84
C GLN A 231 22.42 9.63 17.34
N LEU A 232 22.44 9.85 18.61
CA LEU A 232 23.16 10.82 19.39
C LEU A 232 24.67 10.85 19.18
N GLY A 233 25.25 12.07 19.20
CA GLY A 233 26.70 12.27 19.19
C GLY A 233 27.33 12.37 17.79
N HIS A 234 26.53 12.45 16.73
CA HIS A 234 27.03 12.67 15.37
C HIS A 234 27.22 14.16 15.07
N THR A 235 27.99 14.86 15.92
CA THR A 235 28.25 16.29 15.75
C THR A 235 29.58 16.54 15.06
N VAL A 236 29.69 17.72 14.41
CA VAL A 236 30.87 18.15 13.65
C VAL A 236 32.03 18.47 14.60
N GLY A 237 33.21 17.92 14.33
CA GLY A 237 34.41 18.10 15.16
C GLY A 237 35.29 19.26 14.69
N ARG A 238 35.61 19.33 13.39
CA ARG A 238 36.42 20.42 12.82
C ARG A 238 35.91 20.85 11.46
N PHE A 239 35.75 22.13 11.26
CA PHE A 239 35.22 22.68 10.01
C PHE A 239 35.78 24.06 9.68
N ARG A 240 35.67 24.50 8.42
CA ARG A 240 35.95 25.83 7.94
C ARG A 240 34.89 26.25 6.93
N VAL A 241 34.58 27.53 6.87
CA VAL A 241 33.60 28.09 5.93
C VAL A 241 34.30 29.03 4.94
N LEU A 242 34.03 28.83 3.69
CA LEU A 242 34.54 29.62 2.57
C LEU A 242 33.35 30.15 1.76
N ALA A 243 33.60 31.16 0.95
CA ALA A 243 32.61 31.68 0.01
C ALA A 243 33.23 31.86 -1.38
N ALA A 244 32.37 31.77 -2.37
CA ALA A 244 32.68 32.17 -3.75
C ALA A 244 31.95 33.46 -4.09
N SER A 245 32.56 34.26 -4.98
CA SER A 245 31.99 35.50 -5.51
C SER A 245 31.58 35.39 -6.97
N GLU A 246 32.04 34.35 -7.64
CA GLU A 246 31.78 34.11 -9.06
C GLU A 246 30.53 33.21 -9.22
N GLU A 247 29.71 33.55 -10.21
CA GLU A 247 28.63 32.69 -10.67
C GLU A 247 29.09 31.87 -11.88
N THR A 248 28.76 30.58 -11.90
CA THR A 248 28.88 29.70 -13.04
C THR A 248 27.51 29.33 -13.58
N GLU A 249 27.41 28.82 -14.79
CA GLU A 249 26.13 28.39 -15.32
C GLU A 249 25.41 27.38 -14.39
N ASP A 250 26.15 26.39 -13.89
CA ASP A 250 25.60 25.34 -12.99
C ASP A 250 25.30 25.86 -11.60
N SER A 251 25.97 26.95 -11.14
CA SER A 251 25.64 27.58 -9.86
C SER A 251 24.35 28.40 -9.92
N ILE A 252 24.05 28.99 -11.10
CA ILE A 252 22.83 29.77 -11.31
C ILE A 252 21.62 28.85 -11.45
N MET A 253 21.71 27.80 -12.31
CA MET A 253 20.62 26.82 -12.47
C MET A 253 21.09 25.54 -13.16
N PRO A 254 20.39 24.40 -12.91
CA PRO A 254 20.70 23.13 -13.58
C PRO A 254 20.53 23.17 -15.09
N GLU A 255 21.32 22.37 -15.81
CA GLU A 255 21.28 22.27 -17.28
C GLU A 255 19.86 21.96 -17.80
N ALA A 256 19.12 21.11 -17.13
CA ALA A 256 17.74 20.76 -17.52
C ALA A 256 16.82 21.99 -17.56
N ILE A 257 16.99 22.93 -16.63
CA ILE A 257 16.21 24.18 -16.60
C ILE A 257 16.69 25.14 -17.67
N ARG A 258 18.01 25.24 -17.88
CA ARG A 258 18.58 26.04 -18.99
C ARG A 258 18.05 25.62 -20.36
N LYS A 259 17.92 24.30 -20.60
CA LYS A 259 17.32 23.78 -21.83
C LYS A 259 15.86 24.23 -21.99
N ILE A 260 15.06 24.21 -20.96
CA ILE A 260 13.67 24.70 -21.02
C ILE A 260 13.63 26.20 -21.33
N LEU A 261 14.52 27.00 -20.73
CA LEU A 261 14.58 28.44 -20.96
C LEU A 261 15.14 28.82 -22.35
N SER A 262 15.90 27.93 -23.00
CA SER A 262 16.34 28.14 -24.37
C SER A 262 15.26 27.96 -25.43
N GLU A 263 14.14 27.25 -25.08
CA GLU A 263 12.98 27.12 -25.96
C GLU A 263 12.14 28.41 -25.96
N GLU A 264 11.59 28.78 -27.13
CA GLU A 264 10.65 29.87 -27.21
C GLU A 264 9.44 29.65 -26.30
N PRO A 265 8.98 30.67 -25.54
CA PRO A 265 7.86 30.51 -24.58
C PRO A 265 6.61 29.87 -25.18
N LYS A 266 6.29 30.18 -26.43
CA LYS A 266 5.13 29.64 -27.17
C LYS A 266 5.25 28.13 -27.48
N ARG A 267 6.44 27.57 -27.47
CA ARG A 267 6.72 26.14 -27.76
C ARG A 267 6.82 25.29 -26.50
N ARG A 268 6.88 25.89 -25.32
CA ARG A 268 6.92 25.17 -24.03
C ARG A 268 5.55 24.59 -23.72
N ASN A 269 5.42 23.28 -23.88
CA ASN A 269 4.15 22.62 -23.53
C ASN A 269 4.00 22.49 -22.00
N PRO A 270 2.76 22.29 -21.48
CA PRO A 270 2.50 22.21 -20.05
C PRO A 270 3.26 21.11 -19.29
N VAL A 271 3.69 20.05 -19.97
CA VAL A 271 4.45 18.96 -19.33
C VAL A 271 5.92 19.35 -19.20
N VAL A 272 6.52 19.91 -20.28
CA VAL A 272 7.92 20.32 -20.32
C VAL A 272 8.21 21.46 -19.34
N ILE A 273 7.25 22.33 -19.07
CA ILE A 273 7.43 23.48 -18.18
C ILE A 273 7.36 23.14 -16.69
N GLN A 274 6.84 21.97 -16.28
CA GLN A 274 6.69 21.59 -14.87
C GLN A 274 8.01 21.63 -14.06
N PRO A 275 9.15 21.15 -14.57
CA PRO A 275 10.43 21.28 -13.89
C PRO A 275 10.84 22.74 -13.66
N LEU A 276 10.48 23.65 -14.58
CA LEU A 276 10.75 25.08 -14.41
C LEU A 276 9.93 25.67 -13.24
N TRP A 277 8.64 25.33 -13.13
CA TRP A 277 7.81 25.76 -12.00
C TRP A 277 8.33 25.22 -10.68
N ALA A 278 8.73 23.96 -10.64
CA ALA A 278 9.33 23.35 -9.45
C ALA A 278 10.65 24.06 -9.06
N TRP A 279 11.46 24.44 -10.04
CA TRP A 279 12.69 25.19 -9.81
C TRP A 279 12.41 26.61 -9.33
N MET A 280 11.51 27.35 -10.00
CA MET A 280 11.14 28.70 -9.59
C MET A 280 10.59 28.72 -8.15
N ALA A 281 9.74 27.78 -7.78
CA ALA A 281 9.23 27.66 -6.41
C ALA A 281 10.34 27.43 -5.37
N LYS A 282 11.47 26.87 -5.77
CA LYS A 282 12.66 26.67 -4.91
C LYS A 282 13.49 27.92 -4.73
N VAL A 283 13.55 28.79 -5.74
CA VAL A 283 14.44 29.96 -5.75
C VAL A 283 13.71 31.28 -5.49
N ASP A 284 12.39 31.33 -5.68
CA ASP A 284 11.57 32.49 -5.32
C ASP A 284 11.50 32.65 -3.80
N PRO A 285 11.88 33.82 -3.22
CA PRO A 285 11.98 33.98 -1.79
C PRO A 285 10.68 33.74 -1.04
N GLU A 286 9.54 34.11 -1.59
CA GLU A 286 8.23 33.97 -0.95
C GLU A 286 7.76 32.50 -0.96
N ALA A 287 7.90 31.83 -2.11
CA ALA A 287 7.54 30.43 -2.24
C ALA A 287 8.48 29.53 -1.39
N ALA A 288 9.78 29.81 -1.39
CA ALA A 288 10.75 29.06 -0.59
C ALA A 288 10.52 29.26 0.93
N ALA A 289 10.22 30.48 1.37
CA ALA A 289 9.90 30.75 2.78
C ALA A 289 8.60 30.06 3.21
N ALA A 290 7.56 30.10 2.38
CA ALA A 290 6.29 29.41 2.65
C ALA A 290 6.45 27.89 2.68
N ASP A 291 7.26 27.30 1.79
CA ASP A 291 7.58 25.88 1.76
C ASP A 291 8.35 25.44 3.03
N LEU A 292 9.34 26.21 3.45
CA LEU A 292 10.10 25.95 4.67
C LEU A 292 9.19 26.02 5.91
N ALA A 293 8.36 27.06 6.04
CA ALA A 293 7.44 27.20 7.17
C ALA A 293 6.43 26.04 7.24
N LEU A 294 5.93 25.59 6.10
CA LEU A 294 5.04 24.42 6.06
C LEU A 294 5.78 23.14 6.46
N LYS A 295 6.97 22.89 5.95
CA LYS A 295 7.80 21.72 6.29
C LYS A 295 8.14 21.68 7.78
N GLU A 296 8.60 22.76 8.35
CA GLU A 296 8.90 22.84 9.79
C GLU A 296 7.65 22.56 10.65
N ALA A 297 6.48 23.03 10.23
CA ALA A 297 5.23 22.74 10.93
C ALA A 297 4.80 21.27 10.77
N GLU A 298 4.98 20.67 9.60
CA GLU A 298 4.70 19.24 9.34
C GLU A 298 5.64 18.33 10.13
N LEU A 299 6.92 18.65 10.24
CA LEU A 299 7.93 17.88 10.99
C LEU A 299 7.65 17.84 12.49
N LYS A 300 6.97 18.85 13.05
CA LYS A 300 6.55 18.88 14.46
C LYS A 300 5.36 17.95 14.75
N LEU A 301 4.71 17.44 13.73
CA LEU A 301 3.59 16.50 13.88
C LEU A 301 4.07 15.05 13.91
N PRO A 302 3.41 14.19 14.68
CA PRO A 302 3.61 12.75 14.53
C PRO A 302 3.31 12.31 13.08
N LYS A 303 4.05 11.35 12.58
CA LYS A 303 3.78 10.82 11.24
C LYS A 303 2.32 10.35 11.14
N PRO A 304 1.56 10.83 10.14
CA PRO A 304 0.19 10.38 9.97
C PRO A 304 0.15 8.89 9.59
N PRO A 305 -0.90 8.16 9.98
CA PRO A 305 -1.04 6.74 9.66
C PRO A 305 -1.42 6.54 8.18
N LEU A 306 -0.46 6.74 7.29
CA LEU A 306 -0.62 6.59 5.86
C LEU A 306 -0.08 5.26 5.36
N MET A 307 -0.66 4.76 4.28
CA MET A 307 -0.16 3.65 3.50
C MET A 307 -0.05 4.06 2.03
N GLU A 308 0.92 3.49 1.33
CA GLU A 308 1.07 3.71 -0.10
C GLU A 308 0.14 2.77 -0.88
N LEU A 309 -0.66 3.35 -1.76
CA LEU A 309 -1.48 2.61 -2.72
C LEU A 309 -1.08 2.96 -4.15
N ARG A 310 -1.00 1.94 -4.99
CA ARG A 310 -0.91 2.11 -6.43
C ARG A 310 -2.30 2.34 -6.99
N VAL A 311 -2.49 3.45 -7.65
CA VAL A 311 -3.75 3.85 -8.25
C VAL A 311 -3.56 4.28 -9.70
N ILE A 312 -4.63 4.18 -10.49
CA ILE A 312 -4.61 4.70 -11.86
C ILE A 312 -5.04 6.17 -11.83
N SER A 313 -4.14 7.06 -12.19
CA SER A 313 -4.40 8.49 -12.36
C SER A 313 -4.73 8.79 -13.82
N GLN A 314 -5.83 9.47 -14.06
CA GLN A 314 -6.21 9.87 -15.42
C GLN A 314 -5.33 11.01 -15.93
N ARG A 315 -4.88 10.92 -17.17
CA ARG A 315 -4.21 12.03 -17.85
C ARG A 315 -5.20 13.09 -18.22
N VAL A 316 -5.07 14.28 -17.63
CA VAL A 316 -5.90 15.45 -17.94
C VAL A 316 -5.27 16.21 -19.12
N SER A 317 -3.96 16.41 -19.07
CA SER A 317 -3.20 16.99 -20.16
C SER A 317 -2.62 15.90 -21.06
N ASN A 318 -2.68 16.09 -22.37
CA ASN A 318 -2.18 15.16 -23.37
C ASN A 318 -2.78 13.71 -23.22
N PRO A 319 -4.10 13.56 -23.37
CA PRO A 319 -4.75 12.26 -23.30
C PRO A 319 -4.22 11.33 -24.39
N ARG A 320 -4.13 10.03 -24.09
CA ARG A 320 -3.72 9.05 -25.09
C ARG A 320 -4.79 8.90 -26.16
N LYS A 321 -4.37 8.91 -27.40
CA LYS A 321 -5.25 8.54 -28.53
C LYS A 321 -5.59 7.06 -28.44
N THR A 322 -6.81 6.74 -28.73
CA THR A 322 -7.30 5.35 -28.76
C THR A 322 -7.94 5.11 -30.12
N ASN A 323 -7.52 4.06 -30.78
CA ASN A 323 -8.02 3.69 -32.11
C ASN A 323 -8.76 2.34 -32.03
N VAL A 324 -9.69 2.14 -32.93
CA VAL A 324 -10.16 0.78 -33.28
C VAL A 324 -8.99 0.04 -33.87
N LEU A 325 -8.81 -1.22 -33.51
CA LEU A 325 -7.72 -2.05 -34.01
C LEU A 325 -8.26 -3.03 -35.04
N HIS A 326 -7.65 -3.09 -36.23
CA HIS A 326 -8.07 -4.04 -37.26
C HIS A 326 -7.84 -5.46 -36.72
N ARG A 327 -8.95 -6.21 -36.57
CA ARG A 327 -8.94 -7.59 -35.97
C ARG A 327 -8.23 -7.70 -34.64
N GLY A 328 -8.13 -6.61 -33.88
CA GLY A 328 -7.44 -6.58 -32.58
C GLY A 328 -5.91 -6.43 -32.64
N ASP A 329 -5.35 -6.27 -33.84
CA ASP A 329 -3.91 -6.09 -34.04
C ASP A 329 -3.49 -4.65 -33.66
N PHE A 330 -2.68 -4.51 -32.62
CA PHE A 330 -2.23 -3.22 -32.13
C PHE A 330 -1.26 -2.48 -33.09
N LEU A 331 -0.68 -3.20 -34.06
CA LEU A 331 0.16 -2.62 -35.12
C LEU A 331 -0.67 -2.08 -36.28
N GLN A 332 -1.98 -2.33 -36.31
CA GLN A 332 -2.90 -1.89 -37.36
C GLN A 332 -4.02 -1.01 -36.79
N PRO A 333 -3.70 0.20 -36.31
CA PRO A 333 -4.71 1.14 -35.84
C PRO A 333 -5.59 1.64 -36.98
N ALA A 334 -6.91 1.56 -36.80
CA ALA A 334 -7.94 2.17 -37.66
C ALA A 334 -8.42 3.51 -37.05
N ASP A 335 -9.70 3.82 -37.18
CA ASP A 335 -10.29 5.10 -36.78
C ASP A 335 -10.01 5.46 -35.30
N GLU A 336 -9.69 6.72 -35.03
CA GLU A 336 -9.56 7.26 -33.68
C GLU A 336 -10.94 7.33 -33.01
N VAL A 337 -11.04 6.86 -31.76
CA VAL A 337 -12.28 6.86 -31.00
C VAL A 337 -12.12 7.66 -29.69
N THR A 338 -13.18 8.36 -29.31
CA THR A 338 -13.29 9.08 -28.04
C THR A 338 -14.01 8.23 -26.99
N PRO A 339 -13.82 8.54 -25.68
CA PRO A 339 -14.61 7.90 -24.63
C PRO A 339 -16.12 8.12 -24.84
N ALA A 340 -16.88 7.03 -24.99
CA ALA A 340 -18.33 7.07 -25.20
C ALA A 340 -18.99 5.82 -24.59
N ALA A 341 -20.29 5.90 -24.33
CA ALA A 341 -21.15 4.76 -24.03
C ALA A 341 -21.68 4.12 -25.32
N LEU A 342 -22.33 2.96 -25.21
CA LEU A 342 -23.03 2.33 -26.33
C LEU A 342 -24.20 3.25 -26.79
N ALA A 343 -24.37 3.39 -28.10
CA ALA A 343 -25.39 4.27 -28.70
C ALA A 343 -26.84 3.89 -28.34
N THR A 344 -27.06 2.60 -28.00
CA THR A 344 -28.38 2.07 -27.60
C THR A 344 -28.71 2.34 -26.12
N LEU A 345 -27.78 2.84 -25.35
CA LEU A 345 -27.95 3.16 -23.93
C LEU A 345 -28.09 4.69 -23.74
N PRO A 346 -28.59 5.14 -22.58
CA PRO A 346 -28.66 6.57 -22.27
C PRO A 346 -27.32 7.26 -22.49
N PRO A 347 -27.29 8.48 -23.03
CA PRO A 347 -26.05 9.15 -23.40
C PRO A 347 -25.15 9.42 -22.18
N LEU A 348 -23.88 9.12 -22.33
CA LEU A 348 -22.85 9.47 -21.35
C LEU A 348 -22.43 10.93 -21.57
N LYS A 349 -22.51 11.73 -20.50
CA LYS A 349 -22.00 13.10 -20.48
C LYS A 349 -20.61 13.11 -19.84
N GLY A 350 -19.61 13.63 -20.56
CA GLY A 350 -18.21 13.69 -20.10
C GLY A 350 -17.33 12.56 -20.62
N THR A 351 -16.02 12.69 -20.35
CA THR A 351 -14.97 11.83 -20.92
C THR A 351 -14.06 11.21 -19.85
N THR A 352 -14.33 11.48 -18.58
CA THR A 352 -13.53 10.96 -17.48
C THR A 352 -14.05 9.63 -16.96
N ARG A 353 -13.20 8.87 -16.27
CA ARG A 353 -13.62 7.64 -15.59
C ARG A 353 -14.66 7.91 -14.49
N LEU A 354 -14.62 9.09 -13.87
CA LEU A 354 -15.64 9.49 -12.90
C LEU A 354 -17.01 9.71 -13.57
N ASP A 355 -17.04 10.29 -14.77
CA ASP A 355 -18.27 10.44 -15.54
C ASP A 355 -18.84 9.08 -15.92
N LEU A 356 -17.99 8.15 -16.36
CA LEU A 356 -18.38 6.76 -16.61
C LEU A 356 -18.95 6.09 -15.35
N ALA A 357 -18.29 6.25 -14.21
CA ALA A 357 -18.77 5.68 -12.95
C ALA A 357 -20.15 6.24 -12.54
N ARG A 358 -20.35 7.53 -12.65
CA ARG A 358 -21.64 8.18 -12.38
C ARG A 358 -22.74 7.71 -13.34
N TRP A 359 -22.39 7.55 -14.62
CA TRP A 359 -23.30 7.02 -15.63
C TRP A 359 -23.71 5.57 -15.35
N LEU A 360 -22.75 4.71 -14.94
CA LEU A 360 -23.02 3.32 -14.58
C LEU A 360 -24.02 3.18 -13.43
N VAL A 361 -23.96 4.05 -12.42
CA VAL A 361 -24.88 4.01 -11.26
C VAL A 361 -26.06 4.97 -11.42
N SER A 362 -26.25 5.54 -12.58
CA SER A 362 -27.42 6.36 -12.87
C SER A 362 -28.70 5.52 -12.83
N LYS A 363 -29.78 6.08 -12.27
CA LYS A 363 -31.11 5.42 -12.28
C LYS A 363 -31.64 5.13 -13.69
N ASN A 364 -31.16 5.89 -14.67
CA ASN A 364 -31.55 5.71 -16.07
C ASN A 364 -30.72 4.63 -16.79
N ASN A 365 -29.68 4.08 -16.16
CA ASN A 365 -28.93 2.96 -16.75
C ASN A 365 -29.71 1.66 -16.55
N PRO A 366 -30.18 1.00 -17.60
CA PRO A 366 -31.07 -0.16 -17.47
C PRO A 366 -30.34 -1.45 -17.08
N LEU A 367 -29.01 -1.48 -17.15
CA LEU A 367 -28.25 -2.73 -17.04
C LEU A 367 -27.61 -2.92 -15.68
N THR A 368 -26.94 -1.91 -15.12
CA THR A 368 -26.07 -2.09 -13.97
C THR A 368 -26.78 -2.73 -12.76
N ALA A 369 -27.98 -2.22 -12.42
CA ALA A 369 -28.73 -2.77 -11.29
C ALA A 369 -29.22 -4.20 -11.56
N ARG A 370 -29.77 -4.47 -12.77
CA ARG A 370 -30.24 -5.81 -13.17
C ARG A 370 -29.11 -6.84 -13.17
N VAL A 371 -27.97 -6.51 -13.78
CA VAL A 371 -26.79 -7.39 -13.78
C VAL A 371 -26.31 -7.66 -12.36
N THR A 372 -26.25 -6.65 -11.52
CA THR A 372 -25.77 -6.79 -10.13
C THR A 372 -26.67 -7.69 -9.29
N VAL A 373 -27.99 -7.48 -9.33
CA VAL A 373 -28.93 -8.32 -8.57
C VAL A 373 -29.01 -9.74 -9.14
N ASN A 374 -28.83 -9.92 -10.46
CA ASN A 374 -28.73 -11.22 -11.06
C ASN A 374 -27.49 -12.00 -10.58
N HIS A 375 -26.36 -11.33 -10.40
CA HIS A 375 -25.16 -11.93 -9.78
C HIS A 375 -25.42 -12.34 -8.32
N PHE A 376 -26.12 -11.52 -7.53
CA PHE A 376 -26.50 -11.90 -6.17
C PHE A 376 -27.41 -13.12 -6.17
N TRP A 377 -28.37 -13.14 -7.08
CA TRP A 377 -29.29 -14.26 -7.23
C TRP A 377 -28.54 -15.55 -7.63
N ASP A 378 -27.65 -15.50 -8.62
CA ASP A 378 -26.78 -16.62 -9.03
C ASP A 378 -25.97 -17.19 -7.86
N ARG A 379 -25.43 -16.33 -7.00
CA ARG A 379 -24.69 -16.78 -5.81
C ARG A 379 -25.56 -17.41 -4.73
N LEU A 380 -26.82 -17.03 -4.64
CA LEU A 380 -27.74 -17.54 -3.64
C LEU A 380 -28.48 -18.80 -4.09
N PHE A 381 -28.80 -18.89 -5.37
CA PHE A 381 -29.59 -20.00 -5.94
C PHE A 381 -28.81 -20.90 -6.91
N GLY A 382 -27.56 -20.54 -7.26
CA GLY A 382 -26.69 -21.30 -8.17
C GLY A 382 -26.89 -20.99 -9.64
N GLU A 383 -28.02 -20.43 -10.01
CA GLU A 383 -28.33 -19.92 -11.34
C GLU A 383 -28.99 -18.55 -11.24
N GLY A 384 -28.61 -17.64 -12.15
CA GLY A 384 -29.22 -16.32 -12.25
C GLY A 384 -30.65 -16.37 -12.79
N LEU A 385 -31.43 -15.34 -12.51
CA LEU A 385 -32.73 -15.14 -13.21
C LEU A 385 -32.50 -15.03 -14.71
N VAL A 386 -31.42 -14.40 -15.14
CA VAL A 386 -30.81 -14.52 -16.46
C VAL A 386 -29.67 -15.53 -16.33
N ARG A 387 -29.80 -16.71 -16.93
CA ARG A 387 -28.87 -17.82 -16.77
C ARG A 387 -27.53 -17.57 -17.45
N THR A 388 -27.52 -16.84 -18.56
CA THR A 388 -26.32 -16.33 -19.22
C THR A 388 -25.76 -15.12 -18.49
N VAL A 389 -25.22 -15.32 -17.29
CA VAL A 389 -24.81 -14.25 -16.36
C VAL A 389 -23.82 -13.25 -16.99
N GLY A 390 -23.02 -13.70 -17.95
CA GLY A 390 -22.06 -12.88 -18.71
C GLY A 390 -22.62 -12.18 -19.94
N ASP A 391 -23.86 -12.48 -20.35
CA ASP A 391 -24.47 -11.94 -21.55
C ASP A 391 -25.96 -11.58 -21.34
N PHE A 392 -26.21 -10.29 -21.23
CA PHE A 392 -27.55 -9.69 -21.14
C PHE A 392 -27.98 -9.09 -22.49
N GLY A 393 -27.24 -9.40 -23.56
CA GLY A 393 -27.55 -8.96 -24.92
C GLY A 393 -28.48 -9.92 -25.68
N VAL A 394 -28.58 -9.72 -26.99
CA VAL A 394 -29.47 -10.50 -27.88
C VAL A 394 -29.09 -11.99 -28.02
N ARG A 395 -27.90 -12.39 -27.58
CA ARG A 395 -27.46 -13.80 -27.55
C ARG A 395 -27.72 -14.44 -26.19
N GLY A 396 -28.01 -13.65 -25.18
CA GLY A 396 -28.32 -14.13 -23.83
C GLY A 396 -29.71 -14.74 -23.75
N GLU A 397 -29.92 -15.57 -22.73
CA GLU A 397 -31.25 -16.11 -22.43
C GLU A 397 -32.15 -15.01 -21.82
N PRO A 398 -33.45 -15.01 -22.09
CA PRO A 398 -34.36 -14.11 -21.39
C PRO A 398 -34.44 -14.48 -19.90
N PRO A 399 -34.78 -13.53 -19.02
CA PRO A 399 -34.96 -13.81 -17.61
C PRO A 399 -36.14 -14.75 -17.38
N THR A 400 -35.97 -15.72 -16.46
CA THR A 400 -37.04 -16.64 -16.04
C THR A 400 -38.20 -15.91 -15.37
N HIS A 401 -37.90 -14.83 -14.64
CA HIS A 401 -38.85 -14.01 -13.90
C HIS A 401 -38.57 -12.52 -14.14
N PRO A 402 -38.97 -11.95 -15.30
CA PRO A 402 -38.62 -10.58 -15.69
C PRO A 402 -39.12 -9.52 -14.70
N ALA A 403 -40.36 -9.63 -14.22
CA ALA A 403 -40.90 -8.68 -13.26
C ALA A 403 -40.17 -8.71 -11.91
N LEU A 404 -39.71 -9.86 -11.45
CA LEU A 404 -38.90 -10.01 -10.25
C LEU A 404 -37.51 -9.39 -10.42
N LEU A 405 -36.87 -9.61 -11.58
CA LEU A 405 -35.57 -8.99 -11.87
C LEU A 405 -35.65 -7.48 -11.87
N ASP A 406 -36.71 -6.93 -12.46
CA ASP A 406 -36.93 -5.48 -12.51
C ASP A 406 -37.21 -4.89 -11.13
N TRP A 407 -38.04 -5.56 -10.33
CA TRP A 407 -38.35 -5.14 -8.96
C TRP A 407 -37.08 -5.16 -8.06
N LEU A 408 -36.30 -6.25 -8.11
CA LEU A 408 -35.06 -6.35 -7.36
C LEU A 408 -34.06 -5.26 -7.75
N ALA A 409 -33.97 -4.93 -9.05
CA ALA A 409 -33.09 -3.89 -9.54
C ALA A 409 -33.51 -2.49 -9.05
N ASP A 410 -34.79 -2.19 -9.09
CA ASP A 410 -35.35 -0.92 -8.57
C ASP A 410 -35.18 -0.81 -7.06
N GLU A 411 -35.52 -1.85 -6.33
CA GLU A 411 -35.34 -1.92 -4.87
C GLU A 411 -33.90 -1.73 -4.47
N PHE A 412 -32.95 -2.35 -5.18
CA PHE A 412 -31.51 -2.20 -4.93
C PHE A 412 -31.04 -0.74 -5.10
N MET A 413 -31.51 -0.04 -6.12
CA MET A 413 -31.22 1.37 -6.34
C MET A 413 -31.89 2.25 -5.25
N THR A 414 -33.15 1.98 -4.92
CA THR A 414 -33.93 2.71 -3.91
C THR A 414 -33.34 2.59 -2.51
N GLN A 415 -32.77 1.42 -2.18
CA GLN A 415 -32.07 1.19 -0.93
C GLN A 415 -30.63 1.77 -0.92
N GLY A 416 -30.28 2.63 -1.87
CA GLY A 416 -28.97 3.28 -1.98
C GLY A 416 -27.83 2.31 -2.36
N TRP A 417 -28.10 1.34 -3.21
CA TRP A 417 -27.13 0.32 -3.66
C TRP A 417 -26.56 -0.52 -2.51
N SER A 418 -27.37 -0.74 -1.45
CA SER A 418 -26.95 -1.49 -0.26
C SER A 418 -26.99 -2.98 -0.50
N ARG A 419 -25.82 -3.59 -0.71
CA ARG A 419 -25.68 -5.05 -0.83
C ARG A 419 -26.26 -5.81 0.35
N LYS A 420 -26.04 -5.33 1.59
CA LYS A 420 -26.57 -6.01 2.78
C LYS A 420 -28.09 -6.01 2.82
N LYS A 421 -28.74 -4.90 2.44
CA LYS A 421 -30.20 -4.81 2.46
C LYS A 421 -30.82 -5.72 1.41
N ILE A 422 -30.37 -5.66 0.16
CA ILE A 422 -30.93 -6.51 -0.91
C ILE A 422 -30.70 -8.01 -0.66
N LEU A 423 -29.51 -8.40 -0.18
CA LEU A 423 -29.24 -9.79 0.21
C LEU A 423 -30.18 -10.23 1.34
N LYS A 424 -30.41 -9.39 2.36
CA LYS A 424 -31.38 -9.68 3.43
C LYS A 424 -32.79 -9.87 2.85
N THR A 425 -33.24 -9.00 1.95
CA THR A 425 -34.56 -9.12 1.29
C THR A 425 -34.70 -10.46 0.59
N ILE A 426 -33.71 -10.89 -0.18
CA ILE A 426 -33.73 -12.18 -0.89
C ILE A 426 -33.70 -13.35 0.10
N MET A 427 -32.80 -13.33 1.08
CA MET A 427 -32.61 -14.44 2.02
C MET A 427 -33.78 -14.61 3.01
N MET A 428 -34.56 -13.55 3.25
CA MET A 428 -35.77 -13.64 4.08
C MET A 428 -37.01 -14.11 3.32
N SER A 429 -36.92 -14.26 1.99
CA SER A 429 -38.03 -14.75 1.19
C SER A 429 -38.31 -16.26 1.45
N ASP A 430 -39.54 -16.65 1.26
CA ASP A 430 -39.92 -18.07 1.38
C ASP A 430 -39.24 -18.92 0.31
N THR A 431 -39.04 -18.35 -0.89
CA THR A 431 -38.31 -19.00 -1.99
C THR A 431 -36.89 -19.40 -1.59
N TYR A 432 -36.14 -18.52 -0.88
CA TYR A 432 -34.78 -18.85 -0.42
C TYR A 432 -34.79 -19.89 0.71
N ARG A 433 -35.82 -19.90 1.53
CA ARG A 433 -35.96 -20.75 2.72
C ARG A 433 -36.57 -22.11 2.43
N GLN A 434 -36.90 -22.42 1.17
CA GLN A 434 -37.38 -23.73 0.77
C GLN A 434 -36.33 -24.82 1.02
N SER A 435 -36.78 -26.05 1.26
CA SER A 435 -35.92 -27.24 1.29
C SER A 435 -35.40 -27.58 -0.11
N SER A 436 -34.19 -28.13 -0.20
CA SER A 436 -33.66 -28.72 -1.44
C SER A 436 -34.20 -30.13 -1.69
N ALA A 437 -34.78 -30.79 -0.68
CA ALA A 437 -35.32 -32.13 -0.81
C ALA A 437 -36.54 -32.17 -1.76
N ILE A 438 -36.59 -33.20 -2.56
CA ILE A 438 -37.73 -33.43 -3.43
C ILE A 438 -38.84 -34.05 -2.57
N PRO A 439 -40.03 -33.41 -2.46
CA PRO A 439 -41.15 -33.96 -1.71
C PRO A 439 -41.54 -35.34 -2.23
N SER A 440 -41.84 -36.30 -1.37
CA SER A 440 -42.20 -37.65 -1.74
C SER A 440 -43.54 -37.75 -2.51
N ASP A 441 -44.38 -36.75 -2.36
CA ASP A 441 -45.70 -36.57 -2.96
C ASP A 441 -45.65 -35.66 -4.21
N LEU A 442 -44.46 -35.28 -4.69
CA LEU A 442 -44.34 -34.42 -5.83
C LEU A 442 -44.89 -35.09 -7.10
N PRO A 443 -45.84 -34.44 -7.83
CA PRO A 443 -46.35 -34.95 -9.07
C PRO A 443 -45.22 -35.17 -10.09
N PRO A 444 -45.10 -36.37 -10.73
CA PRO A 444 -44.02 -36.63 -11.71
C PRO A 444 -43.93 -35.60 -12.83
N LYS A 445 -45.05 -35.01 -13.23
CA LYS A 445 -45.16 -33.97 -14.25
C LYS A 445 -44.38 -32.69 -13.92
N VAL A 446 -44.13 -32.39 -12.65
CA VAL A 446 -43.32 -31.20 -12.24
C VAL A 446 -41.89 -31.38 -12.69
N MET A 447 -41.33 -32.58 -12.53
CA MET A 447 -39.95 -32.89 -12.96
C MET A 447 -39.82 -32.91 -14.50
N GLU A 448 -40.89 -33.20 -15.21
CA GLU A 448 -40.92 -33.18 -16.69
C GLU A 448 -40.98 -31.73 -17.21
N ILE A 449 -41.80 -30.89 -16.56
CA ILE A 449 -42.00 -29.47 -16.95
C ILE A 449 -40.79 -28.62 -16.61
N ASP A 450 -40.22 -28.77 -15.41
CA ASP A 450 -39.09 -27.97 -14.96
C ASP A 450 -37.97 -28.84 -14.37
N PRO A 451 -37.28 -29.63 -15.20
CA PRO A 451 -36.22 -30.53 -14.75
C PRO A 451 -35.02 -29.79 -14.15
N LYS A 452 -34.83 -28.52 -14.55
CA LYS A 452 -33.71 -27.67 -14.10
C LYS A 452 -34.05 -26.77 -12.93
N ASN A 453 -35.26 -26.91 -12.37
CA ASN A 453 -35.73 -26.05 -11.26
C ASN A 453 -35.63 -24.53 -11.56
N ALA A 454 -35.85 -24.16 -12.84
CA ALA A 454 -35.79 -22.75 -13.26
C ALA A 454 -36.90 -21.91 -12.65
N LEU A 455 -38.02 -22.52 -12.27
CA LEU A 455 -39.16 -21.89 -11.59
C LEU A 455 -39.05 -21.90 -10.06
N LEU A 456 -37.96 -22.47 -9.53
CA LEU A 456 -37.61 -22.47 -8.10
C LEU A 456 -38.69 -23.09 -7.21
N TRP A 457 -39.23 -24.25 -7.60
CA TRP A 457 -40.21 -25.00 -6.76
C TRP A 457 -39.56 -25.70 -5.57
N ARG A 458 -38.23 -25.72 -5.48
CA ARG A 458 -37.39 -26.13 -4.35
C ARG A 458 -36.10 -25.30 -4.33
N GLN A 459 -35.31 -25.37 -3.24
CA GLN A 459 -33.96 -24.80 -3.22
C GLN A 459 -32.99 -25.70 -4.01
N ASN A 460 -31.98 -25.11 -4.63
CA ASN A 460 -30.90 -25.84 -5.27
C ASN A 460 -29.83 -26.25 -4.25
N ARG A 461 -29.29 -27.45 -4.42
CA ARG A 461 -28.05 -27.84 -3.69
C ARG A 461 -26.85 -27.19 -4.35
N LEU A 462 -26.06 -26.47 -3.57
CA LEU A 462 -24.94 -25.68 -4.06
C LEU A 462 -23.65 -26.07 -3.37
N ARG A 463 -22.67 -26.52 -4.17
CA ARG A 463 -21.33 -26.70 -3.65
C ARG A 463 -20.70 -25.35 -3.38
N VAL A 464 -20.04 -25.22 -2.23
CA VAL A 464 -19.42 -23.95 -1.82
C VAL A 464 -18.09 -23.72 -2.55
N ALA A 465 -17.68 -22.44 -2.66
CA ALA A 465 -16.40 -22.08 -3.28
C ALA A 465 -15.20 -22.51 -2.40
N GLY A 466 -14.02 -22.70 -3.01
CA GLY A 466 -12.82 -23.20 -2.34
C GLY A 466 -12.41 -22.41 -1.09
N GLU A 467 -12.57 -21.09 -1.09
CA GLU A 467 -12.31 -20.27 0.09
C GLU A 467 -13.28 -20.61 1.24
N ILE A 468 -14.53 -20.96 0.93
CA ILE A 468 -15.54 -21.33 1.91
C ILE A 468 -15.31 -22.76 2.43
N VAL A 469 -14.80 -23.68 1.59
CA VAL A 469 -14.39 -25.02 2.05
C VAL A 469 -13.42 -24.89 3.22
N ARG A 470 -12.41 -24.02 3.09
CA ARG A 470 -11.48 -23.72 4.17
C ARG A 470 -12.19 -23.12 5.38
N ASP A 471 -13.05 -22.13 5.18
CA ASP A 471 -13.79 -21.46 6.28
C ASP A 471 -14.64 -22.46 7.07
N LEU A 472 -15.32 -23.40 6.40
CA LEU A 472 -16.13 -24.43 7.04
C LEU A 472 -15.29 -25.36 7.93
N HIS A 473 -14.15 -25.85 7.44
CA HIS A 473 -13.23 -26.70 8.21
C HIS A 473 -12.72 -26.00 9.46
N LEU A 474 -12.30 -24.73 9.32
CA LEU A 474 -11.83 -23.93 10.44
C LEU A 474 -12.96 -23.61 11.44
N ALA A 475 -14.19 -23.39 10.97
CA ALA A 475 -15.35 -23.10 11.82
C ALA A 475 -15.80 -24.34 12.61
N ALA A 476 -15.94 -25.48 11.94
CA ALA A 476 -16.32 -26.74 12.59
C ALA A 476 -15.30 -27.15 13.66
N SER A 477 -14.02 -26.97 13.37
CA SER A 477 -12.92 -27.27 14.29
C SER A 477 -12.75 -26.25 15.45
N GLY A 478 -13.34 -25.05 15.34
CA GLY A 478 -13.18 -23.98 16.31
C GLY A 478 -11.88 -23.16 16.13
N LEU A 479 -11.14 -23.37 15.04
CA LEU A 479 -9.90 -22.65 14.75
C LEU A 479 -10.12 -21.31 14.03
N LEU A 480 -11.30 -21.06 13.45
CA LEU A 480 -11.56 -19.91 12.61
C LEU A 480 -11.32 -18.58 13.33
N SER A 481 -10.37 -17.79 12.80
CA SER A 481 -10.20 -16.40 13.22
C SER A 481 -11.27 -15.51 12.57
N ALA A 482 -12.01 -14.78 13.40
CA ALA A 482 -13.03 -13.81 12.98
C ALA A 482 -12.46 -12.43 12.57
N LYS A 483 -11.15 -12.25 12.64
CA LYS A 483 -10.46 -10.98 12.34
C LYS A 483 -10.78 -10.50 10.93
N VAL A 484 -11.27 -9.27 10.80
CA VAL A 484 -11.62 -8.62 9.54
C VAL A 484 -10.56 -7.59 9.16
N GLY A 485 -10.21 -7.53 7.86
CA GLY A 485 -9.22 -6.57 7.34
C GLY A 485 -7.77 -7.00 7.57
N GLY A 486 -6.84 -6.12 7.23
CA GLY A 486 -5.40 -6.38 7.32
C GLY A 486 -4.81 -7.08 6.10
N PRO A 487 -3.51 -7.42 6.14
CA PRO A 487 -2.81 -8.04 5.03
C PRO A 487 -3.26 -9.48 4.76
N SER A 488 -2.92 -9.98 3.57
CA SER A 488 -3.08 -11.38 3.21
C SER A 488 -2.28 -12.29 4.14
N VAL A 489 -2.72 -13.53 4.27
CA VAL A 489 -2.08 -14.58 5.07
C VAL A 489 -1.62 -15.74 4.20
N PHE A 490 -0.72 -16.55 4.72
CA PHE A 490 -0.08 -17.66 4.04
C PHE A 490 -0.42 -18.98 4.75
N PRO A 491 -1.54 -19.64 4.40
CA PRO A 491 -1.84 -20.97 4.92
C PRO A 491 -0.76 -21.99 4.53
N PRO A 492 -0.66 -23.15 5.22
CA PRO A 492 0.31 -24.17 4.85
C PRO A 492 0.11 -24.66 3.42
N ILE A 493 1.20 -24.88 2.71
CA ILE A 493 1.24 -25.53 1.39
C ILE A 493 2.20 -26.73 1.45
N PRO A 494 2.06 -27.73 0.60
CA PRO A 494 3.01 -28.81 0.47
C PRO A 494 4.42 -28.30 0.13
N ASP A 495 5.44 -28.96 0.64
CA ASP A 495 6.85 -28.64 0.38
C ASP A 495 7.13 -28.62 -1.13
N GLY A 496 7.97 -27.69 -1.56
CA GLY A 496 8.39 -27.57 -2.96
C GLY A 496 7.45 -26.83 -3.89
N ILE A 497 6.20 -26.56 -3.49
CA ILE A 497 5.26 -25.78 -4.33
C ILE A 497 5.76 -24.35 -4.57
N GLU A 498 6.43 -23.74 -3.60
CA GLU A 498 7.02 -22.41 -3.76
C GLU A 498 8.08 -22.33 -4.86
N ALA A 499 8.80 -23.44 -5.11
CA ALA A 499 9.81 -23.53 -6.16
C ALA A 499 9.22 -23.47 -7.58
N LEU A 500 7.94 -23.77 -7.73
CA LEU A 500 7.22 -23.68 -9.02
C LEU A 500 6.93 -22.21 -9.42
N SER A 501 7.17 -21.25 -8.53
CA SER A 501 6.96 -19.84 -8.85
C SER A 501 8.00 -19.34 -9.86
N TYR A 502 7.56 -18.52 -10.83
CA TYR A 502 8.45 -17.91 -11.81
C TYR A 502 9.62 -17.19 -11.12
N ALA A 503 10.84 -17.44 -11.60
CA ALA A 503 12.11 -16.89 -11.11
C ALA A 503 12.58 -17.37 -9.72
N GLY A 504 11.90 -18.33 -9.05
CA GLY A 504 12.37 -18.94 -7.79
C GLY A 504 12.57 -18.01 -6.59
N ASN A 505 12.21 -16.74 -6.71
CA ASN A 505 12.47 -15.70 -5.68
C ASN A 505 11.35 -15.56 -4.65
N PHE A 506 10.24 -16.26 -4.84
CA PHE A 506 9.11 -16.19 -3.92
C PHE A 506 9.21 -17.28 -2.86
N LYS A 507 9.18 -16.88 -1.60
CA LYS A 507 9.13 -17.80 -0.45
C LYS A 507 7.76 -17.72 0.19
N TRP A 508 7.17 -18.90 0.42
CA TRP A 508 5.91 -19.03 1.14
C TRP A 508 6.19 -19.22 2.63
N ALA A 509 6.25 -18.13 3.38
CA ALA A 509 6.41 -18.19 4.83
C ALA A 509 5.04 -18.45 5.48
N THR A 510 4.76 -19.68 5.86
CA THR A 510 3.50 -20.07 6.51
C THR A 510 3.21 -19.18 7.73
N SER A 511 2.02 -18.58 7.77
CA SER A 511 1.55 -17.73 8.86
C SER A 511 1.45 -18.50 10.17
N LYS A 512 1.73 -17.81 11.28
CA LYS A 512 1.70 -18.38 12.64
C LYS A 512 0.59 -17.75 13.48
N GLY A 513 0.23 -18.39 14.60
CA GLY A 513 -0.79 -17.91 15.53
C GLY A 513 -2.15 -17.75 14.86
N GLU A 514 -2.89 -16.71 15.21
CA GLU A 514 -4.24 -16.44 14.70
C GLU A 514 -4.29 -16.25 13.17
N ASP A 515 -3.27 -15.66 12.57
CA ASP A 515 -3.22 -15.41 11.13
C ASP A 515 -3.15 -16.71 10.30
N ARG A 516 -2.70 -17.84 10.90
CA ARG A 516 -2.74 -19.16 10.28
C ARG A 516 -4.16 -19.65 10.00
N TYR A 517 -5.13 -19.22 10.81
CA TYR A 517 -6.51 -19.69 10.79
C TYR A 517 -7.53 -18.65 10.27
N ARG A 518 -7.04 -17.62 9.59
CA ARG A 518 -7.93 -16.65 8.97
C ARG A 518 -8.73 -17.26 7.81
N ARG A 519 -9.85 -16.61 7.49
CA ARG A 519 -10.74 -17.01 6.41
C ARG A 519 -10.01 -17.16 5.09
N GLY A 520 -10.50 -18.08 4.26
CA GLY A 520 -9.93 -18.38 2.93
C GLY A 520 -9.80 -17.16 2.02
N MET A 521 -10.70 -16.18 2.14
CA MET A 521 -10.63 -14.93 1.38
C MET A 521 -9.37 -14.09 1.65
N TYR A 522 -8.68 -14.32 2.76
CA TYR A 522 -7.42 -13.62 3.09
C TYR A 522 -6.17 -14.37 2.61
N THR A 523 -6.32 -15.56 2.04
CA THR A 523 -5.19 -16.32 1.49
C THR A 523 -4.47 -15.50 0.44
N PHE A 524 -3.15 -15.36 0.58
CA PHE A 524 -2.34 -14.66 -0.42
C PHE A 524 -2.46 -15.37 -1.76
N PHE A 525 -2.82 -14.63 -2.79
CA PHE A 525 -2.98 -15.16 -4.13
C PHE A 525 -1.83 -14.73 -5.04
N LYS A 526 -0.98 -15.67 -5.41
CA LYS A 526 0.06 -15.44 -6.40
C LYS A 526 -0.38 -16.04 -7.74
N ARG A 527 -0.62 -15.20 -8.73
CA ARG A 527 -1.14 -15.59 -10.05
C ARG A 527 -0.32 -16.69 -10.73
N THR A 528 1.02 -16.69 -10.57
CA THR A 528 1.91 -17.68 -11.17
C THR A 528 2.08 -18.96 -10.34
N ALA A 529 1.64 -18.97 -9.09
CA ALA A 529 1.68 -20.11 -8.18
C ALA A 529 0.56 -19.96 -7.13
N PRO A 530 -0.71 -20.14 -7.53
CA PRO A 530 -1.84 -20.04 -6.61
C PRO A 530 -1.81 -21.17 -5.57
N HIS A 531 -2.52 -20.96 -4.44
CA HIS A 531 -2.59 -21.95 -3.37
C HIS A 531 -3.23 -23.26 -3.87
N PRO A 532 -2.61 -24.44 -3.70
CA PRO A 532 -3.09 -25.71 -4.25
C PRO A 532 -4.53 -26.05 -3.84
N ASP A 533 -4.87 -25.86 -2.56
CA ASP A 533 -6.22 -26.18 -2.08
C ASP A 533 -7.28 -25.32 -2.77
N LEU A 534 -6.98 -24.05 -3.07
CA LEU A 534 -7.93 -23.18 -3.78
C LEU A 534 -8.11 -23.62 -5.23
N THR A 535 -7.02 -23.99 -5.93
CA THR A 535 -7.10 -24.45 -7.33
C THR A 535 -7.80 -25.79 -7.45
N THR A 536 -7.60 -26.70 -6.50
CA THR A 536 -8.31 -27.98 -6.44
C THR A 536 -9.81 -27.80 -6.32
N PHE A 537 -10.27 -26.73 -5.66
CA PHE A 537 -11.67 -26.36 -5.52
C PHE A 537 -12.11 -25.28 -6.51
N ASP A 538 -11.60 -25.31 -7.75
CA ASP A 538 -12.02 -24.49 -8.89
C ASP A 538 -11.88 -22.98 -8.70
N CYS A 539 -10.99 -22.52 -7.82
CA CYS A 539 -10.70 -21.10 -7.69
C CYS A 539 -10.06 -20.58 -8.99
N PRO A 540 -10.58 -19.51 -9.61
CA PRO A 540 -10.00 -18.93 -10.82
C PRO A 540 -8.54 -18.51 -10.65
N ASP A 541 -7.76 -18.64 -11.71
CA ASP A 541 -6.32 -18.34 -11.73
C ASP A 541 -5.98 -16.84 -11.70
N ALA A 542 -6.98 -15.97 -11.69
CA ALA A 542 -6.87 -14.51 -11.72
C ALA A 542 -6.12 -13.92 -12.94
N ASN A 543 -5.95 -14.67 -14.01
CA ASN A 543 -5.41 -14.16 -15.28
C ASN A 543 -6.44 -13.37 -16.07
N LEU A 544 -7.71 -13.78 -15.99
CA LEU A 544 -8.83 -13.15 -16.67
C LEU A 544 -9.96 -12.84 -15.68
N THR A 545 -10.78 -11.84 -16.04
CA THR A 545 -12.03 -11.55 -15.33
C THR A 545 -12.97 -12.75 -15.48
N ASN A 546 -13.47 -13.28 -14.37
CA ASN A 546 -14.37 -14.41 -14.34
C ASN A 546 -15.76 -13.96 -13.84
N VAL A 547 -16.78 -14.14 -14.65
CA VAL A 547 -18.17 -13.77 -14.34
C VAL A 547 -18.85 -14.84 -13.51
N LYS A 548 -18.65 -16.12 -13.88
CA LYS A 548 -19.19 -17.29 -13.18
C LYS A 548 -18.08 -18.32 -12.99
N ARG A 549 -17.92 -18.78 -11.75
CA ARG A 549 -16.92 -19.82 -11.42
C ARG A 549 -17.41 -21.18 -11.89
N THR A 550 -16.51 -22.00 -12.40
CA THR A 550 -16.75 -23.42 -12.57
C THR A 550 -16.97 -24.06 -11.20
N VAL A 551 -17.80 -25.04 -11.14
CA VAL A 551 -18.04 -25.86 -9.94
C VAL A 551 -17.95 -27.31 -10.34
N SER A 552 -17.01 -28.03 -9.75
CA SER A 552 -16.82 -29.47 -9.99
C SER A 552 -16.92 -30.28 -8.71
N ASN A 553 -17.09 -31.58 -8.84
CA ASN A 553 -16.97 -32.53 -7.74
C ASN A 553 -16.07 -33.67 -8.19
N THR A 554 -14.85 -33.70 -7.68
CA THR A 554 -13.82 -34.63 -8.13
C THR A 554 -13.23 -35.44 -6.99
N PRO A 555 -12.76 -36.68 -7.23
CA PRO A 555 -12.04 -37.46 -6.24
C PRO A 555 -10.81 -36.73 -5.64
N LEU A 556 -10.16 -35.87 -6.44
CA LEU A 556 -9.01 -35.09 -6.00
C LEU A 556 -9.39 -34.09 -4.89
N GLN A 557 -10.58 -33.51 -4.95
CA GLN A 557 -11.10 -32.63 -3.90
C GLN A 557 -11.26 -33.39 -2.58
N ALA A 558 -11.83 -34.59 -2.62
CA ALA A 558 -11.96 -35.45 -1.44
C ALA A 558 -10.59 -35.88 -0.88
N LEU A 559 -9.63 -36.21 -1.74
CA LEU A 559 -8.25 -36.52 -1.33
C LEU A 559 -7.56 -35.30 -0.69
N THR A 560 -7.80 -34.11 -1.21
CA THR A 560 -7.23 -32.87 -0.66
C THR A 560 -7.76 -32.60 0.74
N THR A 561 -9.07 -32.71 0.98
CA THR A 561 -9.65 -32.51 2.32
C THR A 561 -9.23 -33.61 3.31
N LEU A 562 -8.88 -34.79 2.82
CA LEU A 562 -8.30 -35.84 3.67
C LEU A 562 -6.82 -35.60 4.00
N ASN A 563 -6.00 -35.07 3.08
CA ASN A 563 -4.55 -35.17 3.18
C ASN A 563 -3.80 -33.84 3.32
N ALA A 564 -4.40 -32.71 2.87
CA ALA A 564 -3.70 -31.45 3.00
C ALA A 564 -3.58 -31.00 4.48
N GLU A 565 -2.42 -30.44 4.83
CA GLU A 565 -2.05 -30.10 6.22
C GLU A 565 -3.13 -29.26 6.93
N ALA A 566 -3.67 -28.26 6.26
CA ALA A 566 -4.68 -27.37 6.84
C ALA A 566 -5.98 -28.10 7.22
N PHE A 567 -6.39 -29.10 6.43
CA PHE A 567 -7.61 -29.89 6.70
C PHE A 567 -7.34 -31.00 7.72
N ALA A 568 -6.17 -31.59 7.70
CA ALA A 568 -5.74 -32.54 8.75
C ALA A 568 -5.70 -31.86 10.11
N GLU A 569 -5.15 -30.65 10.18
CA GLU A 569 -5.12 -29.84 11.40
C GLU A 569 -6.53 -29.47 11.90
N ALA A 570 -7.46 -29.18 11.00
CA ALA A 570 -8.86 -28.96 11.35
C ALA A 570 -9.52 -30.22 11.95
N ALA A 571 -9.21 -31.41 11.42
CA ALA A 571 -9.73 -32.66 11.95
C ALA A 571 -9.18 -32.95 13.36
N GLN A 572 -7.90 -32.71 13.59
CA GLN A 572 -7.26 -32.81 14.94
C GLN A 572 -7.92 -31.87 15.94
N ALA A 573 -8.16 -30.63 15.54
CA ALA A 573 -8.81 -29.62 16.38
C ALA A 573 -10.29 -29.95 16.66
N LEU A 574 -11.02 -30.49 15.68
CA LEU A 574 -12.39 -30.96 15.90
C LEU A 574 -12.45 -32.14 16.88
N ALA A 575 -11.55 -33.11 16.72
CA ALA A 575 -11.39 -34.22 17.68
C ALA A 575 -11.13 -33.69 19.09
N LYS A 576 -10.17 -32.78 19.24
CA LYS A 576 -9.89 -32.12 20.53
C LYS A 576 -11.12 -31.42 21.08
N ARG A 577 -11.85 -30.66 20.25
CA ARG A 577 -13.03 -29.90 20.63
C ARG A 577 -14.10 -30.78 21.27
N VAL A 578 -14.42 -31.93 20.67
CA VAL A 578 -15.45 -32.83 21.21
C VAL A 578 -14.97 -33.68 22.37
N LEU A 579 -13.65 -34.01 22.41
CA LEU A 579 -13.06 -34.78 23.52
C LEU A 579 -12.89 -33.94 24.79
N THR A 580 -12.72 -32.63 24.67
CA THR A 580 -12.58 -31.72 25.83
C THR A 580 -13.91 -31.12 26.31
N ASP A 581 -15.01 -31.35 25.61
CA ASP A 581 -16.31 -30.86 26.02
C ASP A 581 -16.88 -31.73 27.17
N ALA A 582 -16.87 -31.16 28.37
CA ALA A 582 -17.32 -31.84 29.57
C ALA A 582 -18.81 -32.19 29.56
N SER A 583 -19.63 -31.61 28.70
CA SER A 583 -21.04 -31.94 28.54
C SER A 583 -21.29 -33.24 27.77
N LEU A 584 -20.26 -33.72 27.02
CA LEU A 584 -20.36 -34.93 26.22
C LEU A 584 -19.77 -36.14 26.94
N GLN A 585 -20.61 -36.99 27.49
CA GLN A 585 -20.21 -38.05 28.42
C GLN A 585 -19.76 -39.35 27.75
N ASP A 586 -20.24 -39.62 26.53
CA ASP A 586 -19.99 -40.86 25.81
C ASP A 586 -19.66 -40.63 24.32
N ASP A 587 -19.22 -41.69 23.63
CA ASP A 587 -18.84 -41.62 22.21
C ASP A 587 -20.03 -41.21 21.33
N SER A 588 -21.23 -41.60 21.64
CA SER A 588 -22.40 -41.26 20.84
C SER A 588 -22.73 -39.79 20.87
N SER A 589 -22.69 -39.19 22.06
CA SER A 589 -22.91 -37.75 22.22
C SER A 589 -21.79 -36.94 21.53
N ARG A 590 -20.53 -37.37 21.60
CA ARG A 590 -19.40 -36.76 20.91
C ARG A 590 -19.50 -36.88 19.40
N LEU A 591 -19.85 -38.07 18.86
CA LEU A 591 -20.05 -38.29 17.43
C LEU A 591 -21.19 -37.43 16.89
N THR A 592 -22.31 -37.42 17.62
CA THR A 592 -23.47 -36.58 17.31
C THR A 592 -23.10 -35.11 17.26
N GLN A 593 -22.32 -34.62 18.22
CA GLN A 593 -21.88 -33.23 18.25
C GLN A 593 -20.90 -32.90 17.13
N ALA A 594 -19.94 -33.77 16.85
CA ALA A 594 -19.01 -33.61 15.72
C ALA A 594 -19.75 -33.50 14.39
N PHE A 595 -20.73 -34.40 14.19
CA PHE A 595 -21.59 -34.41 13.01
C PHE A 595 -22.40 -33.12 12.88
N ARG A 596 -23.06 -32.68 13.98
CA ARG A 596 -23.85 -31.45 14.01
C ARG A 596 -23.01 -30.20 13.72
N LEU A 597 -21.78 -30.14 14.24
CA LEU A 597 -20.87 -29.02 13.95
C LEU A 597 -20.50 -28.94 12.44
N CYS A 598 -20.52 -30.07 11.75
CA CYS A 598 -20.24 -30.13 10.31
C CYS A 598 -21.50 -29.87 9.47
N VAL A 599 -22.58 -30.59 9.69
CA VAL A 599 -23.73 -30.62 8.76
C VAL A 599 -25.01 -29.99 9.32
N SER A 600 -24.96 -29.44 10.54
CA SER A 600 -26.04 -28.68 11.19
C SER A 600 -27.36 -29.46 11.42
N ARG A 601 -27.35 -30.80 11.35
CA ARG A 601 -28.46 -31.69 11.64
C ARG A 601 -28.01 -32.83 12.54
N GLN A 602 -28.98 -33.57 13.11
CA GLN A 602 -28.72 -34.81 13.83
C GLN A 602 -28.32 -35.91 12.84
N PRO A 603 -27.36 -36.79 13.20
CA PRO A 603 -27.13 -38.00 12.43
C PRO A 603 -28.33 -38.95 12.50
N THR A 604 -28.58 -39.64 11.42
CA THR A 604 -29.51 -40.80 11.45
C THR A 604 -28.89 -41.98 12.22
N GLU A 605 -29.68 -42.94 12.67
CA GLU A 605 -29.16 -44.14 13.35
C GLU A 605 -28.13 -44.91 12.47
N ARG A 606 -28.34 -44.92 11.16
CA ARG A 606 -27.38 -45.54 10.22
C ARG A 606 -26.04 -44.81 10.19
N GLU A 607 -26.08 -43.49 10.14
CA GLU A 607 -24.88 -42.64 10.16
C GLU A 607 -24.14 -42.76 11.50
N LEU A 608 -24.85 -42.73 12.61
CA LEU A 608 -24.27 -42.88 13.93
C LEU A 608 -23.60 -44.26 14.09
N THR A 609 -24.28 -45.31 13.65
CA THR A 609 -23.72 -46.69 13.64
C THR A 609 -22.44 -46.78 12.79
N ALA A 610 -22.45 -46.19 11.61
CA ALA A 610 -21.26 -46.17 10.73
C ALA A 610 -20.08 -45.41 11.35
N MET A 611 -20.35 -44.28 11.99
CA MET A 611 -19.31 -43.48 12.67
C MET A 611 -18.76 -44.22 13.91
N ARG A 612 -19.58 -44.90 14.68
CA ARG A 612 -19.11 -45.75 15.79
C ARG A 612 -18.19 -46.87 15.31
N LYS A 613 -18.62 -47.58 14.28
CA LYS A 613 -17.82 -48.65 13.68
C LYS A 613 -16.43 -48.10 13.21
N LEU A 614 -16.44 -46.95 12.53
CA LEU A 614 -15.21 -46.31 12.09
C LEU A 614 -14.29 -45.95 13.27
N LEU A 615 -14.85 -45.40 14.37
CA LEU A 615 -14.08 -45.07 15.55
C LEU A 615 -13.46 -46.30 16.20
N ASP A 616 -14.21 -47.42 16.31
CA ASP A 616 -13.73 -48.66 16.88
C ASP A 616 -12.63 -49.30 16.00
N GLU A 617 -12.80 -49.29 14.67
CA GLU A 617 -11.80 -49.74 13.72
C GLU A 617 -10.52 -48.85 13.79
N ALA A 618 -10.68 -47.56 13.93
CA ALA A 618 -9.56 -46.64 14.09
C ALA A 618 -8.79 -46.88 15.43
N ARG A 619 -9.50 -47.12 16.54
CA ARG A 619 -8.90 -47.50 17.83
C ARG A 619 -8.07 -48.76 17.69
N TYR A 620 -8.64 -49.81 17.05
CA TYR A 620 -7.95 -51.04 16.80
C TYR A 620 -6.70 -50.86 15.93
N SER A 621 -6.83 -50.11 14.85
CA SER A 621 -5.74 -49.83 13.92
C SER A 621 -4.57 -49.11 14.61
N TYR A 622 -4.84 -48.03 15.35
CA TYR A 622 -3.81 -47.26 16.03
C TYR A 622 -3.20 -48.01 17.25
N GLN A 623 -3.97 -48.89 17.88
CA GLN A 623 -3.45 -49.72 18.96
C GLN A 623 -2.43 -50.77 18.48
N ASN A 624 -2.61 -51.28 17.26
CA ASN A 624 -1.80 -52.33 16.66
C ASN A 624 -0.84 -51.81 15.56
N GLY A 625 -0.90 -50.54 15.25
CA GLY A 625 -0.10 -49.89 14.20
C GLY A 625 1.18 -49.21 14.73
N PRO A 626 1.97 -48.63 13.82
CA PRO A 626 3.20 -47.92 14.19
C PRO A 626 2.92 -46.69 15.09
N ALA A 627 3.76 -46.45 16.08
CA ALA A 627 3.66 -45.30 16.96
C ALA A 627 3.80 -43.96 16.18
N GLU A 628 4.47 -43.98 15.06
CA GLU A 628 4.64 -42.81 14.16
C GLU A 628 3.29 -42.36 13.56
N ASP A 629 2.43 -43.30 13.17
CA ASP A 629 1.09 -43.00 12.66
C ASP A 629 0.20 -42.35 13.72
N VAL A 630 0.29 -42.84 14.98
CA VAL A 630 -0.38 -42.21 16.12
C VAL A 630 0.08 -40.77 16.30
N LYS A 631 1.38 -40.55 16.28
CA LYS A 631 1.97 -39.20 16.44
C LYS A 631 1.56 -38.28 15.31
N ALA A 632 1.56 -38.74 14.07
CA ALA A 632 1.14 -37.98 12.90
C ALA A 632 -0.35 -37.61 12.97
N ALA A 633 -1.21 -38.55 13.40
CA ALA A 633 -2.65 -38.32 13.54
C ALA A 633 -2.97 -37.27 14.64
N VAL A 634 -2.29 -37.32 15.78
CA VAL A 634 -2.49 -36.37 16.88
C VAL A 634 -1.97 -34.97 16.55
N GLY A 635 -0.83 -34.89 15.88
CA GLY A 635 -0.20 -33.63 15.48
C GLY A 635 0.01 -32.65 16.63
N ASN A 636 -0.35 -31.38 16.42
CA ASN A 636 -0.18 -30.31 17.42
C ASN A 636 -1.40 -30.12 18.35
N HIS A 637 -2.44 -30.94 18.22
CA HIS A 637 -3.71 -30.80 18.95
C HIS A 637 -3.93 -31.91 19.99
N ALA A 638 -2.87 -32.40 20.62
CA ALA A 638 -2.97 -33.39 21.70
C ALA A 638 -4.00 -32.96 22.78
N VAL A 639 -4.74 -33.94 23.28
CA VAL A 639 -5.76 -33.73 24.29
C VAL A 639 -5.22 -34.11 25.67
N PRO A 640 -5.17 -33.19 26.65
CA PRO A 640 -4.71 -33.51 27.99
C PRO A 640 -5.57 -34.64 28.61
N ASN A 641 -4.92 -35.56 29.32
CA ASN A 641 -5.53 -36.69 30.03
C ASN A 641 -6.25 -37.73 29.14
N ILE A 642 -6.06 -37.68 27.81
CA ILE A 642 -6.57 -38.69 26.88
C ILE A 642 -5.35 -39.35 26.20
N SER A 643 -5.42 -40.67 26.00
CA SER A 643 -4.34 -41.40 25.34
C SER A 643 -4.13 -40.92 23.92
N SER A 644 -2.89 -40.96 23.42
CA SER A 644 -2.57 -40.61 22.04
C SER A 644 -3.31 -41.51 21.04
N ILE A 645 -3.51 -42.79 21.38
CA ILE A 645 -4.28 -43.72 20.54
C ILE A 645 -5.73 -43.24 20.40
N GLU A 646 -6.37 -42.91 21.51
CA GLU A 646 -7.75 -42.38 21.51
C GLU A 646 -7.86 -41.08 20.70
N SER A 647 -6.92 -40.14 20.95
CA SER A 647 -6.86 -38.88 20.18
C SER A 647 -6.68 -39.12 18.68
N ALA A 648 -5.84 -40.07 18.28
CA ALA A 648 -5.63 -40.46 16.89
C ALA A 648 -6.89 -41.08 16.25
N ALA A 649 -7.57 -41.98 16.98
CA ALA A 649 -8.80 -42.61 16.51
C ALA A 649 -9.89 -41.56 16.29
N TRP A 650 -10.06 -40.62 17.21
CA TRP A 650 -11.00 -39.50 17.02
C TRP A 650 -10.61 -38.58 15.88
N THR A 651 -9.31 -38.34 15.66
CA THR A 651 -8.85 -37.56 14.49
C THR A 651 -9.20 -38.24 13.17
N ALA A 652 -9.01 -39.55 13.06
CA ALA A 652 -9.40 -40.31 11.86
C ALA A 652 -10.93 -40.24 11.62
N THR A 653 -11.70 -40.35 12.69
CA THR A 653 -13.18 -40.28 12.61
C THR A 653 -13.66 -38.88 12.21
N THR A 654 -13.16 -37.84 12.87
CA THR A 654 -13.54 -36.44 12.53
C THR A 654 -13.07 -36.04 11.14
N ARG A 655 -11.93 -36.54 10.66
CA ARG A 655 -11.44 -36.37 9.28
C ARG A 655 -12.41 -36.96 8.27
N SER A 656 -13.01 -38.10 8.56
CA SER A 656 -14.05 -38.72 7.71
C SER A 656 -15.36 -37.92 7.74
N ILE A 657 -15.75 -37.40 8.91
CA ILE A 657 -16.97 -36.54 9.02
C ILE A 657 -16.79 -35.24 8.24
N LEU A 658 -15.61 -34.59 8.32
CA LEU A 658 -15.28 -33.37 7.56
C LEU A 658 -15.18 -33.61 6.05
N ASN A 659 -15.09 -34.87 5.58
CA ASN A 659 -14.99 -35.24 4.18
C ASN A 659 -16.31 -35.68 3.53
N VAL A 660 -17.42 -35.62 4.27
CA VAL A 660 -18.73 -35.93 3.67
C VAL A 660 -19.16 -34.82 2.69
N ASP A 661 -19.76 -35.20 1.56
CA ASP A 661 -20.19 -34.25 0.52
C ASP A 661 -21.13 -33.16 1.06
N GLU A 662 -22.04 -33.52 1.98
CA GLU A 662 -22.98 -32.61 2.62
C GLU A 662 -22.29 -31.46 3.37
N PHE A 663 -21.07 -31.68 3.92
CA PHE A 663 -20.34 -30.66 4.66
C PHE A 663 -19.91 -29.48 3.78
N ILE A 664 -19.61 -29.71 2.52
CA ILE A 664 -19.17 -28.69 1.56
C ILE A 664 -20.26 -28.35 0.53
N THR A 665 -21.48 -28.78 0.80
CA THR A 665 -22.67 -28.51 -0.01
C THR A 665 -23.70 -27.76 0.85
N ARG A 666 -24.19 -26.65 0.34
CA ARG A 666 -25.27 -25.89 0.99
C ARG A 666 -26.61 -26.38 0.43
N GLU A 667 -27.53 -26.66 1.32
CA GLU A 667 -28.92 -27.00 1.03
C GLU A 667 -29.86 -25.82 1.29
#